data_cb02a4041b9b1bb78e443e32fcffe3c7
#
_entry.id   cb02a4041b9b1bb78e443e32fcffe3c7
#
_cell.length_a   1.000
_cell.length_b   1.000
_cell.length_c   1.000
_cell.angle_alpha   90.00
_cell.angle_beta   90.00
_cell.angle_gamma   90.00
#
_symmetry.space_group_name_H-M   'P 1'
#
loop_
_entity.id
_entity.type
_entity.pdbx_description
1 polymer ?
#
loop_
_entity_poly.entity_id
_entity_poly.type
_entity_poly.pdbx_seq_one_letter_code
_entity_poly.pdbx_strand_id
1 'polypeptide(L)'
;MSETGYLNAAEIFGENVFNDAVMQERLPKKVYKKLKEVINEGKELDLETADVVAHEMKEWAIEKGATHYTHWFQPLTGVTAEKHDAFITAPMENGKVLMSFSGKELIKGEPDASSFPSGGLRATFEARGYTAWDCTSPAFVRQDAAGATLCIPTAFCSYTGEALDQKTPLLRSMEAINEQSLRLLKLFGNTTSKKVTPSVGPEQEYFIVDREKYLQRKDLIFTGRTLFGAMPPKGQEMDDHYFGSIRERIGAYMKDVNEELWKLGVTAKTQHNEVAPAQHELAPIYAEANVAVDHNQLVMETLKKVAGRHGLQCLLHEKPFAGVNGSGKHNNWSITTDDGINLLEPGKTPHENIQFLLVLTCILKAVDRHADLLREAAADVGNDHRLGANEAPPAIVSIYLGEQLQDVLSQLISTGEATHSISGKKLETGVKTLPDFMKDATDRNRTSPFAFTGNKFEFRMVGSQDSIAQSNVVLNTIVAEAFAEACDVLEKADDFDMAVHDLIKEYATEHQRIVFNGNGYSDEWVAEAEKRGLPNIRSMVDAIPALNTEKAVTLFEKFRVFTKAELDSRVEIEYETYAKEINIEAKAMIDIAAKQIIPAVIKYTTVLAQSINAVKSACGADISAQTEILTEVSDLLADAQNALDKLKDVTEKASAMDEGREQAVYYRDTVKTAMDELRAPVDKLEMLVDKSMWPMPSDGDLIFEV
;
A
#
# COMPACT_ATOMS: atom_id res chain seq x y z
N MET A 1 5.26 -9.41 -33.88
CA MET A 1 6.31 -10.28 -33.34
C MET A 1 7.55 -10.07 -34.19
N SER A 2 8.68 -9.64 -33.58
CA SER A 2 9.94 -9.60 -34.31
C SER A 2 10.29 -11.03 -34.77
N GLU A 3 10.93 -11.18 -35.92
CA GLU A 3 11.35 -12.49 -36.48
C GLU A 3 12.25 -13.30 -35.53
N THR A 4 12.69 -12.71 -34.42
CA THR A 4 13.59 -13.31 -33.41
C THR A 4 12.89 -13.85 -32.15
N GLY A 5 11.58 -13.65 -31.98
CA GLY A 5 10.84 -14.09 -30.80
C GLY A 5 11.21 -13.34 -29.49
N TYR A 6 12.07 -12.33 -29.56
CA TYR A 6 12.44 -11.52 -28.40
C TYR A 6 11.49 -10.32 -28.24
N LEU A 7 11.00 -10.13 -27.02
CA LEU A 7 10.20 -8.98 -26.64
C LEU A 7 11.08 -7.74 -26.54
N ASN A 8 10.72 -6.65 -27.24
CA ASN A 8 11.38 -5.36 -27.07
C ASN A 8 10.48 -4.46 -26.19
N ALA A 9 10.86 -4.28 -24.93
CA ALA A 9 10.11 -3.47 -23.98
C ALA A 9 9.86 -2.03 -24.47
N ALA A 10 10.82 -1.44 -25.20
CA ALA A 10 10.68 -0.08 -25.72
C ALA A 10 9.63 0.03 -26.84
N GLU A 11 9.37 -1.04 -27.58
CA GLU A 11 8.37 -1.05 -28.64
C GLU A 11 6.94 -1.21 -28.12
N ILE A 12 6.77 -1.94 -27.01
CA ILE A 12 5.45 -2.22 -26.45
C ILE A 12 5.04 -1.25 -25.34
N PHE A 13 5.99 -0.46 -24.82
CA PHE A 13 5.72 0.42 -23.66
C PHE A 13 4.64 1.44 -23.97
N GLY A 14 3.57 1.40 -23.17
CA GLY A 14 2.43 2.32 -23.31
C GLY A 14 1.56 2.07 -24.53
N GLU A 15 1.70 0.93 -25.23
CA GLU A 15 0.91 0.65 -26.44
C GLU A 15 -0.61 0.64 -26.17
N ASN A 16 -1.01 0.36 -24.93
CA ASN A 16 -2.40 0.31 -24.49
C ASN A 16 -2.81 1.54 -23.65
N VAL A 17 -2.08 2.65 -23.76
CA VAL A 17 -2.34 3.89 -23.01
C VAL A 17 -2.69 5.02 -23.97
N PHE A 18 -3.78 5.73 -23.72
CA PHE A 18 -4.13 6.96 -24.42
C PHE A 18 -3.28 8.12 -23.89
N ASN A 19 -1.98 8.03 -24.12
CA ASN A 19 -0.94 8.92 -23.60
C ASN A 19 -0.80 10.20 -24.43
N ASP A 20 0.10 11.08 -24.02
CA ASP A 20 0.33 12.37 -24.68
C ASP A 20 0.69 12.23 -26.16
N ALA A 21 1.48 11.22 -26.56
CA ALA A 21 1.84 10.97 -27.95
C ALA A 21 0.62 10.59 -28.79
N VAL A 22 -0.25 9.71 -28.26
CA VAL A 22 -1.51 9.31 -28.92
C VAL A 22 -2.46 10.49 -29.01
N MET A 23 -2.59 11.30 -27.94
CA MET A 23 -3.41 12.52 -27.96
C MET A 23 -2.91 13.51 -29.01
N GLN A 24 -1.60 13.73 -29.10
CA GLN A 24 -1.00 14.64 -30.08
C GLN A 24 -1.21 14.19 -31.53
N GLU A 25 -1.18 12.88 -31.77
CA GLU A 25 -1.39 12.30 -33.11
C GLU A 25 -2.85 12.39 -33.55
N ARG A 26 -3.79 12.09 -32.62
CA ARG A 26 -5.22 11.92 -32.97
C ARG A 26 -6.06 13.17 -32.81
N LEU A 27 -5.77 13.97 -31.78
CA LEU A 27 -6.60 15.17 -31.55
C LEU A 27 -6.26 16.31 -32.48
N PRO A 28 -7.27 17.07 -32.98
CA PRO A 28 -7.03 18.32 -33.68
C PRO A 28 -6.15 19.25 -32.81
N LYS A 29 -5.16 19.92 -33.40
CA LYS A 29 -4.17 20.75 -32.67
C LYS A 29 -4.78 21.73 -31.66
N LYS A 30 -5.94 22.30 -31.98
CA LYS A 30 -6.64 23.25 -31.09
C LYS A 30 -7.21 22.55 -29.88
N VAL A 31 -7.79 21.36 -30.06
CA VAL A 31 -8.35 20.53 -28.97
C VAL A 31 -7.24 19.99 -28.06
N TYR A 32 -6.18 19.46 -28.67
CA TYR A 32 -5.01 18.99 -27.92
C TYR A 32 -4.42 20.11 -27.05
N LYS A 33 -4.19 21.31 -27.62
CA LYS A 33 -3.68 22.45 -26.85
C LYS A 33 -4.60 22.81 -25.68
N LYS A 34 -5.90 22.86 -25.91
CA LYS A 34 -6.90 23.19 -24.88
C LYS A 34 -6.94 22.12 -23.77
N LEU A 35 -6.88 20.83 -24.14
CA LEU A 35 -6.80 19.75 -23.17
C LEU A 35 -5.50 19.84 -22.32
N LYS A 36 -4.37 20.18 -22.93
CA LYS A 36 -3.11 20.40 -22.21
C LYS A 36 -3.19 21.60 -21.24
N GLU A 37 -3.91 22.65 -21.59
CA GLU A 37 -4.17 23.75 -20.66
C GLU A 37 -5.02 23.32 -19.46
N VAL A 38 -6.04 22.46 -19.69
CA VAL A 38 -6.83 21.86 -18.60
C VAL A 38 -5.92 21.02 -17.67
N ILE A 39 -5.11 20.12 -18.24
CA ILE A 39 -4.23 19.21 -17.48
C ILE A 39 -3.15 19.98 -16.70
N ASN A 40 -2.52 20.97 -17.32
CA ASN A 40 -1.35 21.65 -16.74
C ASN A 40 -1.70 22.86 -15.87
N GLU A 41 -2.82 23.54 -16.19
CA GLU A 41 -3.18 24.82 -15.57
C GLU A 41 -4.48 24.72 -14.73
N GLY A 42 -5.12 23.55 -14.68
CA GLY A 42 -6.37 23.34 -13.92
C GLY A 42 -7.57 24.11 -14.46
N LYS A 43 -7.57 24.43 -15.78
CA LYS A 43 -8.71 25.10 -16.42
C LYS A 43 -9.92 24.17 -16.53
N GLU A 44 -11.11 24.74 -16.61
CA GLU A 44 -12.35 23.99 -16.81
C GLU A 44 -12.40 23.36 -18.20
N LEU A 45 -12.80 22.09 -18.27
CA LEU A 45 -13.02 21.35 -19.51
C LEU A 45 -14.44 21.61 -20.02
N ASP A 46 -14.56 22.15 -21.23
CA ASP A 46 -15.85 22.33 -21.89
C ASP A 46 -16.31 21.08 -22.64
N LEU A 47 -17.63 20.96 -22.82
CA LEU A 47 -18.25 19.79 -23.42
C LEU A 47 -17.83 19.60 -24.90
N GLU A 48 -17.63 20.69 -25.68
CA GLU A 48 -17.21 20.60 -27.10
C GLU A 48 -15.82 19.95 -27.21
N THR A 49 -14.89 20.33 -26.33
CA THR A 49 -13.57 19.71 -26.25
C THR A 49 -13.69 18.25 -25.82
N ALA A 50 -14.52 17.96 -24.83
CA ALA A 50 -14.73 16.60 -24.34
C ALA A 50 -15.35 15.67 -25.36
N ASP A 51 -16.28 16.16 -26.19
CA ASP A 51 -16.90 15.38 -27.30
C ASP A 51 -15.86 14.92 -28.31
N VAL A 52 -14.94 15.80 -28.70
CA VAL A 52 -13.85 15.44 -29.63
C VAL A 52 -12.89 14.44 -29.01
N VAL A 53 -12.51 14.65 -27.76
CA VAL A 53 -11.63 13.71 -27.03
C VAL A 53 -12.30 12.34 -26.88
N ALA A 54 -13.58 12.29 -26.50
CA ALA A 54 -14.34 11.06 -26.36
C ALA A 54 -14.42 10.28 -27.70
N HIS A 55 -14.67 10.98 -28.81
CA HIS A 55 -14.70 10.35 -30.11
C HIS A 55 -13.36 9.69 -30.46
N GLU A 56 -12.27 10.42 -30.37
CA GLU A 56 -10.94 9.91 -30.73
C GLU A 56 -10.47 8.81 -29.76
N MET A 57 -10.77 8.93 -28.48
CA MET A 57 -10.48 7.91 -27.46
C MET A 57 -11.26 6.60 -27.75
N LYS A 58 -12.52 6.70 -28.13
CA LYS A 58 -13.33 5.55 -28.54
C LYS A 58 -12.78 4.88 -29.82
N GLU A 59 -12.47 5.66 -30.88
CA GLU A 59 -11.92 5.09 -32.11
C GLU A 59 -10.59 4.38 -31.85
N TRP A 60 -9.71 4.99 -31.06
CA TRP A 60 -8.45 4.37 -30.64
C TRP A 60 -8.69 3.07 -29.84
N ALA A 61 -9.63 3.07 -28.91
CA ALA A 61 -9.95 1.89 -28.11
C ALA A 61 -10.52 0.75 -28.96
N ILE A 62 -11.39 1.07 -29.95
CA ILE A 62 -11.92 0.09 -30.89
C ILE A 62 -10.82 -0.53 -31.76
N GLU A 63 -9.85 0.25 -32.22
CA GLU A 63 -8.67 -0.26 -32.93
C GLU A 63 -7.85 -1.23 -32.10
N LYS A 64 -7.86 -1.07 -30.75
CA LYS A 64 -7.27 -1.99 -29.76
C LYS A 64 -8.16 -3.20 -29.43
N GLY A 65 -9.35 -3.29 -30.06
CA GLY A 65 -10.30 -4.39 -29.86
C GLY A 65 -11.30 -4.17 -28.74
N ALA A 66 -11.37 -2.97 -28.14
CA ALA A 66 -12.33 -2.67 -27.09
C ALA A 66 -13.77 -2.62 -27.64
N THR A 67 -14.68 -3.25 -26.91
CA THR A 67 -16.12 -3.22 -27.19
C THR A 67 -16.89 -2.45 -26.12
N HIS A 68 -16.26 -2.26 -24.97
CA HIS A 68 -16.83 -1.62 -23.79
C HIS A 68 -15.88 -0.56 -23.26
N TYR A 69 -16.43 0.36 -22.47
CA TYR A 69 -15.70 1.29 -21.63
C TYR A 69 -16.18 1.19 -20.19
N THR A 70 -15.36 1.66 -19.27
CA THR A 70 -15.70 1.79 -17.85
C THR A 70 -15.10 3.05 -17.26
N HIS A 71 -15.82 3.73 -16.39
CA HIS A 71 -15.23 4.65 -15.43
C HIS A 71 -14.54 3.81 -14.37
N TRP A 72 -13.22 3.87 -14.35
CA TRP A 72 -12.36 3.13 -13.44
C TRP A 72 -11.99 4.02 -12.26
N PHE A 73 -12.38 3.65 -11.05
CA PHE A 73 -12.22 4.47 -9.85
C PHE A 73 -11.86 3.64 -8.61
N GLN A 74 -11.42 4.32 -7.56
CA GLN A 74 -10.90 3.73 -6.32
C GLN A 74 -11.81 4.11 -5.15
N PRO A 75 -12.93 3.40 -4.92
CA PRO A 75 -13.80 3.65 -3.77
C PRO A 75 -13.12 3.27 -2.45
N LEU A 76 -13.77 3.54 -1.32
CA LEU A 76 -13.26 3.22 0.02
C LEU A 76 -13.34 1.72 0.37
N THR A 77 -13.32 0.85 -0.64
CA THR A 77 -13.29 -0.61 -0.50
C THR A 77 -11.87 -1.20 -0.56
N GLY A 78 -10.86 -0.37 -0.85
CA GLY A 78 -9.48 -0.81 -1.07
C GLY A 78 -9.19 -1.46 -2.43
N VAL A 79 -10.21 -1.66 -3.27
CA VAL A 79 -10.10 -2.21 -4.63
C VAL A 79 -10.67 -1.24 -5.65
N THR A 80 -10.31 -1.44 -6.94
CA THR A 80 -10.88 -0.65 -8.04
C THR A 80 -12.30 -1.10 -8.37
N ALA A 81 -13.13 -0.16 -8.77
CA ALA A 81 -14.51 -0.41 -9.19
C ALA A 81 -14.71 -0.11 -10.67
N GLU A 82 -15.55 -0.90 -11.31
CA GLU A 82 -15.81 -0.86 -12.72
C GLU A 82 -17.30 -1.16 -13.01
N LYS A 83 -17.84 -0.46 -14.02
CA LYS A 83 -19.13 -0.79 -14.61
C LYS A 83 -18.97 -0.70 -16.13
N HIS A 84 -18.96 -1.84 -16.80
CA HIS A 84 -18.71 -1.91 -18.23
C HIS A 84 -19.98 -1.59 -19.03
N ASP A 85 -19.93 -0.51 -19.80
CA ASP A 85 -20.97 -0.14 -20.76
C ASP A 85 -20.45 -0.35 -22.19
N ALA A 86 -21.25 -0.98 -23.05
CA ALA A 86 -20.89 -1.19 -24.45
C ALA A 86 -21.02 0.12 -25.25
N PHE A 87 -20.14 0.30 -26.23
CA PHE A 87 -20.20 1.47 -27.15
C PHE A 87 -21.38 1.45 -28.12
N ILE A 88 -22.50 0.86 -27.81
CA ILE A 88 -23.63 0.71 -28.72
C ILE A 88 -24.76 1.68 -28.42
N THR A 89 -25.38 2.20 -29.49
CA THR A 89 -26.63 2.98 -29.40
C THR A 89 -27.86 2.07 -29.42
N ALA A 90 -29.04 2.64 -29.19
CA ALA A 90 -30.28 1.96 -29.48
C ALA A 90 -30.35 1.55 -30.96
N PRO A 91 -31.02 0.43 -31.30
CA PRO A 91 -31.17 0.00 -32.68
C PRO A 91 -31.86 1.06 -33.55
N MET A 92 -31.29 1.31 -34.72
CA MET A 92 -31.89 2.17 -35.75
C MET A 92 -33.04 1.44 -36.47
N GLU A 93 -33.77 2.13 -37.32
CA GLU A 93 -34.90 1.57 -38.13
C GLU A 93 -34.50 0.35 -38.99
N ASN A 94 -33.23 0.26 -39.38
CA ASN A 94 -32.68 -0.87 -40.12
C ASN A 94 -32.23 -2.05 -39.23
N GLY A 95 -32.48 -1.98 -37.93
CA GLY A 95 -32.09 -2.99 -36.94
C GLY A 95 -30.60 -3.02 -36.60
N LYS A 96 -29.79 -2.07 -37.06
CA LYS A 96 -28.36 -1.93 -36.74
C LYS A 96 -28.16 -0.93 -35.63
N VAL A 97 -27.03 -1.08 -34.91
CA VAL A 97 -26.57 -0.13 -33.88
C VAL A 97 -25.36 0.66 -34.38
N LEU A 98 -25.13 1.83 -33.85
CA LEU A 98 -23.89 2.59 -34.04
C LEU A 98 -22.99 2.42 -32.81
N MET A 99 -21.69 2.55 -33.02
CA MET A 99 -20.73 2.71 -31.96
C MET A 99 -20.64 4.17 -31.57
N SER A 100 -20.98 4.50 -30.32
CA SER A 100 -21.04 5.88 -29.82
C SER A 100 -20.40 5.99 -28.43
N PHE A 101 -19.75 7.10 -28.20
CA PHE A 101 -19.25 7.54 -26.91
C PHE A 101 -19.12 9.06 -26.93
N SER A 102 -19.87 9.74 -26.09
CA SER A 102 -19.98 11.22 -26.09
C SER A 102 -19.09 11.82 -24.98
N GLY A 103 -18.80 13.10 -25.11
CA GLY A 103 -18.11 13.87 -24.07
C GLY A 103 -18.85 13.88 -22.73
N LYS A 104 -20.18 13.82 -22.76
CA LYS A 104 -20.98 13.69 -21.54
C LYS A 104 -20.71 12.34 -20.83
N GLU A 105 -20.62 11.25 -21.58
CA GLU A 105 -20.30 9.92 -21.06
C GLU A 105 -18.84 9.83 -20.61
N LEU A 106 -17.92 10.57 -21.26
CA LEU A 106 -16.53 10.67 -20.82
C LEU A 106 -16.40 11.43 -19.50
N ILE A 107 -17.03 12.62 -19.39
CA ILE A 107 -16.86 13.51 -18.25
C ILE A 107 -17.50 12.94 -16.98
N LYS A 108 -18.69 12.31 -17.10
CA LYS A 108 -19.54 11.97 -15.96
C LYS A 108 -20.21 10.61 -16.12
N GLY A 109 -20.14 9.81 -15.08
CA GLY A 109 -20.96 8.62 -14.87
C GLY A 109 -21.85 8.76 -13.63
N GLU A 110 -22.90 7.95 -13.57
CA GLU A 110 -23.86 7.92 -12.46
C GLU A 110 -24.01 6.47 -11.94
N PRO A 111 -22.97 5.90 -11.27
CA PRO A 111 -23.07 4.57 -10.69
C PRO A 111 -24.05 4.55 -9.53
N ASP A 112 -24.64 3.38 -9.26
CA ASP A 112 -25.36 3.15 -8.02
C ASP A 112 -24.40 3.10 -6.84
N ALA A 113 -24.48 4.06 -5.96
CA ALA A 113 -23.62 4.19 -4.77
C ALA A 113 -24.14 3.41 -3.55
N SER A 114 -25.27 2.69 -3.67
CA SER A 114 -25.92 2.03 -2.53
C SER A 114 -25.05 0.94 -1.89
N SER A 115 -24.15 0.33 -2.64
CA SER A 115 -23.28 -0.76 -2.19
C SER A 115 -21.89 -0.33 -1.79
N PHE A 116 -21.53 0.95 -1.98
CA PHE A 116 -20.20 1.45 -1.59
C PHE A 116 -20.20 1.99 -0.16
N PRO A 117 -19.09 1.81 0.59
CA PRO A 117 -18.91 2.39 1.92
C PRO A 117 -19.09 3.91 1.88
N SER A 118 -19.90 4.45 2.78
CA SER A 118 -20.19 5.88 2.79
C SER A 118 -20.19 6.52 4.20
N GLY A 119 -20.04 5.72 5.27
CA GLY A 119 -19.98 6.22 6.65
C GLY A 119 -21.06 7.26 6.97
N GLY A 120 -22.31 7.00 6.56
CA GLY A 120 -23.44 7.90 6.81
C GLY A 120 -23.56 9.09 5.86
N LEU A 121 -22.61 9.35 4.96
CA LEU A 121 -22.68 10.47 4.00
C LEU A 121 -23.78 10.33 2.95
N ARG A 122 -24.31 9.13 2.81
CA ARG A 122 -25.38 8.85 1.86
C ARG A 122 -26.71 8.67 2.58
N ALA A 123 -27.72 9.45 2.19
CA ALA A 123 -29.07 9.20 2.62
C ALA A 123 -29.60 7.89 2.02
N THR A 124 -30.36 7.11 2.77
CA THR A 124 -30.83 5.77 2.38
C THR A 124 -31.65 5.71 1.10
N PHE A 125 -32.30 6.81 0.71
CA PHE A 125 -33.09 6.95 -0.51
C PHE A 125 -32.26 7.49 -1.71
N GLU A 126 -31.06 8.01 -1.46
CA GLU A 126 -30.18 8.56 -2.50
C GLU A 126 -29.09 7.55 -2.85
N ALA A 127 -29.40 6.66 -3.78
CA ALA A 127 -28.50 5.61 -4.22
C ALA A 127 -27.51 6.07 -5.29
N ARG A 128 -27.58 7.33 -5.76
CA ARG A 128 -26.70 7.85 -6.81
C ARG A 128 -25.37 8.35 -6.24
N GLY A 129 -24.29 8.01 -6.93
CA GLY A 129 -23.02 8.68 -6.86
C GLY A 129 -22.64 9.23 -8.25
N TYR A 130 -21.56 9.97 -8.29
CA TYR A 130 -21.03 10.52 -9.54
C TYR A 130 -19.57 10.14 -9.68
N THR A 131 -19.21 9.66 -10.89
CA THR A 131 -17.81 9.59 -11.32
C THR A 131 -17.50 10.78 -12.20
N ALA A 132 -16.30 11.35 -12.05
CA ALA A 132 -15.84 12.49 -12.83
C ALA A 132 -14.48 12.16 -13.45
N TRP A 133 -14.35 12.36 -14.76
CA TRP A 133 -13.12 12.08 -15.49
C TRP A 133 -11.93 12.87 -14.90
N ASP A 134 -10.87 12.15 -14.56
CA ASP A 134 -9.57 12.73 -14.23
C ASP A 134 -8.69 12.75 -15.48
N CYS A 135 -8.65 13.88 -16.16
CA CYS A 135 -7.83 14.04 -17.35
C CYS A 135 -6.31 14.11 -17.07
N THR A 136 -5.89 14.17 -15.81
CA THR A 136 -4.48 14.17 -15.41
C THR A 136 -3.88 12.77 -15.33
N SER A 137 -4.73 11.73 -15.34
CA SER A 137 -4.33 10.33 -15.44
C SER A 137 -4.77 9.74 -16.78
N PRO A 138 -3.88 9.12 -17.57
CA PRO A 138 -4.22 8.67 -18.90
C PRO A 138 -5.19 7.48 -18.86
N ALA A 139 -6.18 7.49 -19.78
CA ALA A 139 -7.03 6.33 -20.03
C ALA A 139 -6.21 5.20 -20.66
N PHE A 140 -6.63 3.96 -20.46
CA PHE A 140 -5.92 2.78 -20.95
C PHE A 140 -6.88 1.69 -21.41
N VAL A 141 -6.42 0.81 -22.29
CA VAL A 141 -7.17 -0.39 -22.71
C VAL A 141 -6.60 -1.59 -21.96
N ARG A 142 -7.43 -2.20 -21.12
CA ARG A 142 -7.10 -3.47 -20.49
C ARG A 142 -7.56 -4.61 -21.39
N GLN A 143 -6.64 -5.54 -21.66
CA GLN A 143 -6.88 -6.74 -22.44
C GLN A 143 -6.72 -7.97 -21.57
N ASP A 144 -7.70 -8.85 -21.57
CA ASP A 144 -7.64 -10.13 -20.87
C ASP A 144 -8.44 -11.20 -21.63
N ALA A 145 -8.63 -12.39 -21.02
CA ALA A 145 -9.38 -13.49 -21.63
C ALA A 145 -10.87 -13.15 -21.90
N ALA A 146 -11.43 -12.13 -21.23
CA ALA A 146 -12.81 -11.68 -21.42
C ALA A 146 -12.95 -10.67 -22.60
N GLY A 147 -11.84 -10.15 -23.10
CA GLY A 147 -11.82 -9.17 -24.19
C GLY A 147 -11.02 -7.92 -23.87
N ALA A 148 -11.33 -6.83 -24.54
CA ALA A 148 -10.69 -5.53 -24.33
C ALA A 148 -11.73 -4.49 -23.86
N THR A 149 -11.34 -3.69 -22.87
CA THR A 149 -12.17 -2.64 -22.26
C THR A 149 -11.36 -1.35 -22.12
N LEU A 150 -11.94 -0.22 -22.55
CA LEU A 150 -11.40 1.10 -22.28
C LEU A 150 -11.65 1.47 -20.81
N CYS A 151 -10.61 1.64 -20.03
CA CYS A 151 -10.65 2.08 -18.64
C CYS A 151 -10.31 3.58 -18.56
N ILE A 152 -11.20 4.35 -17.97
CA ILE A 152 -11.09 5.81 -17.86
C ILE A 152 -10.93 6.16 -16.37
N PRO A 153 -9.75 6.63 -15.92
CA PRO A 153 -9.55 7.02 -14.52
C PRO A 153 -10.50 8.15 -14.12
N THR A 154 -11.21 7.95 -13.01
CA THR A 154 -12.21 8.89 -12.51
C THR A 154 -12.12 9.07 -11.00
N ALA A 155 -12.55 10.24 -10.54
CA ALA A 155 -12.94 10.48 -9.15
C ALA A 155 -14.36 9.93 -8.90
N PHE A 156 -14.70 9.68 -7.63
CA PHE A 156 -16.02 9.22 -7.22
C PHE A 156 -16.52 9.99 -6.00
N CYS A 157 -17.71 10.54 -6.09
CA CYS A 157 -18.32 11.30 -5.01
C CYS A 157 -19.78 10.92 -4.76
N SER A 158 -20.30 11.31 -3.60
CA SER A 158 -21.71 11.18 -3.24
C SER A 158 -22.59 12.09 -4.09
N TYR A 159 -23.90 11.91 -3.96
CA TYR A 159 -24.89 12.80 -4.61
C TYR A 159 -24.74 14.29 -4.19
N THR A 160 -24.29 14.54 -2.99
CA THR A 160 -24.06 15.87 -2.39
C THR A 160 -22.64 16.40 -2.60
N GLY A 161 -21.74 15.58 -3.18
CA GLY A 161 -20.43 16.01 -3.63
C GLY A 161 -19.26 15.64 -2.71
N GLU A 162 -19.52 14.94 -1.60
CA GLU A 162 -18.46 14.46 -0.72
C GLU A 162 -17.66 13.34 -1.40
N ALA A 163 -16.34 13.34 -1.20
CA ALA A 163 -15.46 12.32 -1.74
C ALA A 163 -15.70 10.95 -1.06
N LEU A 164 -16.07 9.95 -1.87
CA LEU A 164 -16.22 8.55 -1.46
C LEU A 164 -15.13 7.66 -2.07
N ASP A 165 -14.02 8.26 -2.44
CA ASP A 165 -12.88 7.61 -3.09
C ASP A 165 -11.55 7.99 -2.44
N GLN A 166 -10.48 7.38 -2.95
CA GLN A 166 -9.10 7.69 -2.57
C GLN A 166 -8.49 8.80 -3.45
N LYS A 167 -8.99 8.97 -4.67
CA LYS A 167 -8.38 9.86 -5.67
C LYS A 167 -8.68 11.34 -5.43
N THR A 168 -9.91 11.69 -5.08
CA THR A 168 -10.29 13.09 -4.85
C THR A 168 -9.46 13.76 -3.76
N PRO A 169 -9.28 13.16 -2.57
CA PRO A 169 -8.40 13.73 -1.54
C PRO A 169 -6.94 13.81 -1.98
N LEU A 170 -6.46 12.83 -2.76
CA LEU A 170 -5.10 12.84 -3.29
C LEU A 170 -4.87 14.06 -4.20
N LEU A 171 -5.76 14.29 -5.17
CA LEU A 171 -5.68 15.44 -6.07
C LEU A 171 -5.72 16.76 -5.29
N ARG A 172 -6.64 16.89 -4.33
CA ARG A 172 -6.73 18.07 -3.45
C ARG A 172 -5.42 18.30 -2.65
N SER A 173 -4.81 17.23 -2.14
CA SER A 173 -3.53 17.32 -1.41
C SER A 173 -2.36 17.71 -2.32
N MET A 174 -2.38 17.25 -3.57
CA MET A 174 -1.38 17.64 -4.58
C MET A 174 -1.50 19.13 -4.93
N GLU A 175 -2.71 19.68 -5.02
CA GLU A 175 -2.92 21.13 -5.20
C GLU A 175 -2.42 21.91 -4.00
N ALA A 176 -2.69 21.46 -2.77
CA ALA A 176 -2.23 22.12 -1.56
C ALA A 176 -0.70 22.21 -1.49
N ILE A 177 0.01 21.11 -1.72
CA ILE A 177 1.48 21.11 -1.69
C ILE A 177 2.07 21.89 -2.86
N ASN A 178 1.46 21.85 -4.04
CA ASN A 178 1.86 22.68 -5.19
C ASN A 178 1.82 24.17 -4.85
N GLU A 179 0.69 24.64 -4.33
CA GLU A 179 0.49 26.04 -3.98
C GLU A 179 1.54 26.54 -2.96
N GLN A 180 1.73 25.79 -1.88
CA GLN A 180 2.65 26.20 -0.82
C GLN A 180 4.12 26.06 -1.23
N SER A 181 4.46 25.07 -2.05
CA SER A 181 5.81 24.91 -2.60
C SER A 181 6.18 26.04 -3.54
N LEU A 182 5.28 26.42 -4.45
CA LEU A 182 5.50 27.56 -5.34
C LEU A 182 5.64 28.87 -4.57
N ARG A 183 4.85 29.05 -3.52
CA ARG A 183 4.95 30.21 -2.61
C ARG A 183 6.34 30.26 -1.96
N LEU A 184 6.82 29.12 -1.45
CA LEU A 184 8.16 29.02 -0.84
C LEU A 184 9.27 29.30 -1.86
N LEU A 185 9.23 28.66 -3.02
CA LEU A 185 10.21 28.82 -4.09
C LEU A 185 10.32 30.27 -4.57
N LYS A 186 9.18 30.95 -4.66
CA LYS A 186 9.15 32.39 -5.04
C LYS A 186 9.91 33.26 -4.07
N LEU A 187 9.87 32.95 -2.77
CA LEU A 187 10.64 33.67 -1.74
C LEU A 187 12.15 33.48 -1.91
N PHE A 188 12.59 32.34 -2.41
CA PHE A 188 13.98 32.07 -2.81
C PHE A 188 14.35 32.61 -4.21
N GLY A 189 13.47 33.42 -4.83
CA GLY A 189 13.74 34.05 -6.12
C GLY A 189 13.48 33.16 -7.34
N ASN A 190 12.85 32.00 -7.19
CA ASN A 190 12.43 31.18 -8.33
C ASN A 190 11.29 31.88 -9.07
N THR A 191 11.48 32.14 -10.37
CA THR A 191 10.50 32.76 -11.26
C THR A 191 10.14 31.91 -12.49
N THR A 192 10.75 30.72 -12.61
CA THR A 192 10.61 29.83 -13.77
C THR A 192 9.59 28.72 -13.57
N SER A 193 9.58 28.12 -12.39
CA SER A 193 8.68 27.01 -12.07
C SER A 193 7.23 27.46 -11.98
N LYS A 194 6.34 26.72 -12.62
CA LYS A 194 4.88 26.98 -12.66
C LYS A 194 4.06 25.95 -11.91
N LYS A 195 4.63 24.79 -11.70
CA LYS A 195 3.99 23.66 -11.01
C LYS A 195 5.01 22.91 -10.18
N VAL A 196 4.61 22.48 -9.01
CA VAL A 196 5.36 21.54 -8.17
C VAL A 196 4.50 20.31 -7.95
N THR A 197 5.06 19.14 -8.18
CA THR A 197 4.32 17.89 -8.13
C THR A 197 5.02 16.90 -7.21
N PRO A 198 4.31 16.29 -6.26
CA PRO A 198 4.85 15.14 -5.52
C PRO A 198 4.99 13.96 -6.48
N SER A 199 6.12 13.28 -6.40
CA SER A 199 6.40 12.04 -7.14
C SER A 199 6.53 10.88 -6.19
N VAL A 200 6.08 9.69 -6.64
CA VAL A 200 6.04 8.49 -5.82
C VAL A 200 6.51 7.27 -6.61
N GLY A 201 7.33 6.44 -5.98
CA GLY A 201 7.73 5.12 -6.47
C GLY A 201 7.48 4.07 -5.40
N PRO A 202 6.35 3.37 -5.42
CA PRO A 202 6.05 2.33 -4.45
C PRO A 202 6.72 1.00 -4.84
N GLU A 203 7.46 0.40 -3.91
CA GLU A 203 8.06 -0.93 -4.05
C GLU A 203 7.04 -1.96 -3.56
N GLN A 204 6.49 -2.78 -4.46
CA GLN A 204 5.42 -3.73 -4.13
C GLN A 204 6.00 -5.09 -3.76
N GLU A 205 5.92 -5.45 -2.49
CA GLU A 205 6.20 -6.81 -2.02
C GLU A 205 4.95 -7.69 -2.10
N TYR A 206 5.15 -9.00 -2.32
CA TYR A 206 4.07 -9.97 -2.45
C TYR A 206 4.57 -11.40 -2.26
N PHE A 207 3.66 -12.33 -1.91
CA PHE A 207 3.93 -13.76 -1.88
C PHE A 207 3.31 -14.48 -3.07
N ILE A 208 3.99 -15.52 -3.53
CA ILE A 208 3.50 -16.43 -4.58
C ILE A 208 3.47 -17.85 -4.03
N VAL A 209 2.31 -18.50 -4.13
CA VAL A 209 2.10 -19.89 -3.73
C VAL A 209 1.51 -20.70 -4.87
N ASP A 210 1.64 -22.04 -4.79
CA ASP A 210 0.99 -22.93 -5.75
C ASP A 210 -0.53 -22.85 -5.63
N ARG A 211 -1.23 -22.72 -6.78
CA ARG A 211 -2.67 -22.53 -6.81
C ARG A 211 -3.46 -23.75 -6.33
N GLU A 212 -2.98 -24.97 -6.58
CA GLU A 212 -3.68 -26.18 -6.15
C GLU A 212 -3.67 -26.30 -4.63
N LYS A 213 -2.54 -25.93 -3.99
CA LYS A 213 -2.44 -25.90 -2.53
C LYS A 213 -3.26 -24.75 -1.92
N TYR A 214 -3.22 -23.57 -2.53
CA TYR A 214 -4.04 -22.43 -2.13
C TYR A 214 -5.53 -22.78 -2.08
N LEU A 215 -6.05 -23.48 -3.11
CA LEU A 215 -7.46 -23.87 -3.19
C LEU A 215 -7.89 -24.86 -2.09
N GLN A 216 -6.94 -25.51 -1.43
CA GLN A 216 -7.19 -26.38 -0.28
C GLN A 216 -7.18 -25.63 1.06
N ARG A 217 -6.77 -24.34 1.07
CA ARG A 217 -6.67 -23.49 2.25
C ARG A 217 -7.78 -22.44 2.26
N LYS A 218 -8.87 -22.75 2.95
CA LYS A 218 -10.01 -21.81 3.06
C LYS A 218 -9.66 -20.50 3.77
N ASP A 219 -8.75 -20.54 4.73
CA ASP A 219 -8.23 -19.35 5.39
C ASP A 219 -7.56 -18.39 4.38
N LEU A 220 -6.67 -18.89 3.53
CA LEU A 220 -6.06 -18.07 2.46
C LEU A 220 -7.11 -17.52 1.47
N ILE A 221 -8.12 -18.31 1.14
CA ILE A 221 -9.19 -17.88 0.21
C ILE A 221 -10.02 -16.73 0.79
N PHE A 222 -10.39 -16.82 2.07
CA PHE A 222 -11.29 -15.86 2.70
C PHE A 222 -10.57 -14.65 3.30
N THR A 223 -9.31 -14.83 3.77
CA THR A 223 -8.63 -13.81 4.58
C THR A 223 -7.25 -13.41 4.04
N GLY A 224 -6.71 -14.11 3.06
CA GLY A 224 -5.38 -13.85 2.50
C GLY A 224 -4.21 -14.32 3.37
N ARG A 225 -4.47 -14.89 4.57
CA ARG A 225 -3.44 -15.40 5.48
C ARG A 225 -3.78 -16.77 6.07
N THR A 226 -2.78 -17.52 6.52
CA THR A 226 -3.00 -18.77 7.24
C THR A 226 -3.43 -18.47 8.69
N LEU A 227 -4.62 -18.96 9.07
CA LEU A 227 -5.16 -18.81 10.43
C LEU A 227 -4.71 -19.95 11.35
N PHE A 228 -4.30 -21.08 10.76
CA PHE A 228 -3.65 -22.23 11.39
C PHE A 228 -2.39 -22.58 10.61
N GLY A 229 -1.36 -23.01 11.28
CA GLY A 229 -0.13 -23.47 10.65
C GLY A 229 1.00 -23.57 11.65
N ALA A 230 1.51 -24.78 11.87
CA ALA A 230 2.73 -25.02 12.61
C ALA A 230 3.93 -24.46 11.84
N MET A 231 4.93 -23.99 12.58
CA MET A 231 6.17 -23.50 11.97
C MET A 231 6.88 -24.64 11.22
N PRO A 232 7.24 -24.41 9.95
CA PRO A 232 8.01 -25.39 9.17
C PRO A 232 9.41 -25.57 9.77
N PRO A 233 10.09 -26.70 9.48
CA PRO A 233 11.44 -26.96 10.00
C PRO A 233 12.52 -25.99 9.47
N LYS A 234 12.23 -25.30 8.41
CA LYS A 234 13.03 -24.22 7.83
C LYS A 234 12.13 -23.02 7.56
N GLY A 235 12.56 -21.84 8.00
CA GLY A 235 11.97 -20.54 7.65
C GLY A 235 12.93 -19.74 6.75
N GLN A 236 13.40 -18.61 7.23
CA GLN A 236 14.30 -17.69 6.53
C GLN A 236 15.70 -17.60 7.16
N GLU A 237 16.08 -18.55 8.05
CA GLU A 237 17.28 -18.50 8.89
C GLU A 237 18.58 -18.46 8.09
N MET A 238 18.56 -18.95 6.86
CA MET A 238 19.75 -19.04 6.02
C MET A 238 19.91 -17.84 5.07
N ASP A 239 18.93 -16.94 4.98
CA ASP A 239 18.86 -15.81 4.04
C ASP A 239 19.09 -16.22 2.57
N ASP A 240 18.85 -17.48 2.27
CA ASP A 240 19.17 -18.11 0.98
C ASP A 240 18.13 -17.85 -0.11
N HIS A 241 16.98 -17.28 0.23
CA HIS A 241 15.97 -16.86 -0.74
C HIS A 241 16.31 -15.48 -1.32
N TYR A 242 16.60 -14.51 -0.49
CA TYR A 242 16.95 -13.14 -0.92
C TYR A 242 18.15 -13.11 -1.87
N PHE A 243 19.20 -13.83 -1.54
CA PHE A 243 20.42 -13.94 -2.35
C PHE A 243 20.38 -15.08 -3.38
N GLY A 244 19.26 -15.79 -3.49
CA GLY A 244 19.06 -16.88 -4.42
C GLY A 244 18.70 -16.43 -5.83
N SER A 245 18.83 -17.33 -6.80
CA SER A 245 18.29 -17.11 -8.14
C SER A 245 16.77 -17.21 -8.14
N ILE A 246 16.12 -16.43 -9.00
CA ILE A 246 14.68 -16.54 -9.25
C ILE A 246 14.41 -17.91 -9.88
N ARG A 247 13.51 -18.69 -9.32
CA ARG A 247 13.08 -19.99 -9.86
C ARG A 247 12.45 -19.81 -11.23
N GLU A 248 12.65 -20.77 -12.14
CA GLU A 248 12.20 -20.67 -13.53
C GLU A 248 10.70 -20.40 -13.67
N ARG A 249 9.85 -21.10 -12.90
CA ARG A 249 8.39 -20.90 -12.90
C ARG A 249 8.00 -19.48 -12.48
N ILE A 250 8.69 -18.96 -11.46
CA ILE A 250 8.47 -17.58 -10.97
C ILE A 250 9.00 -16.57 -11.99
N GLY A 251 10.17 -16.81 -12.59
CA GLY A 251 10.74 -15.95 -13.64
C GLY A 251 9.81 -15.83 -14.87
N ALA A 252 9.18 -16.93 -15.27
CA ALA A 252 8.17 -16.93 -16.34
C ALA A 252 6.93 -16.08 -15.98
N TYR A 253 6.44 -16.21 -14.76
CA TYR A 253 5.36 -15.38 -14.23
C TYR A 253 5.75 -13.90 -14.20
N MET A 254 6.90 -13.56 -13.64
CA MET A 254 7.40 -12.17 -13.56
C MET A 254 7.58 -11.53 -14.93
N LYS A 255 8.04 -12.31 -15.92
CA LYS A 255 8.15 -11.85 -17.32
C LYS A 255 6.80 -11.41 -17.87
N ASP A 256 5.77 -12.23 -17.70
CA ASP A 256 4.43 -11.94 -18.22
C ASP A 256 3.79 -10.76 -17.47
N VAL A 257 4.03 -10.63 -16.16
CA VAL A 257 3.64 -9.44 -15.37
C VAL A 257 4.26 -8.18 -15.93
N ASN A 258 5.58 -8.18 -16.18
CA ASN A 258 6.27 -7.02 -16.73
C ASN A 258 5.73 -6.64 -18.11
N GLU A 259 5.47 -7.62 -18.97
CA GLU A 259 4.95 -7.39 -20.32
C GLU A 259 3.59 -6.67 -20.27
N GLU A 260 2.66 -7.14 -19.43
CA GLU A 260 1.36 -6.50 -19.28
C GLU A 260 1.45 -5.10 -18.67
N LEU A 261 2.30 -4.93 -17.66
CA LEU A 261 2.50 -3.63 -17.02
C LEU A 261 3.15 -2.61 -17.97
N TRP A 262 4.14 -3.02 -18.77
CA TRP A 262 4.75 -2.13 -19.76
C TRP A 262 3.75 -1.67 -20.82
N LYS A 263 2.88 -2.55 -21.31
CA LYS A 263 1.80 -2.19 -22.22
C LYS A 263 0.85 -1.15 -21.63
N LEU A 264 0.62 -1.22 -20.32
CA LEU A 264 -0.19 -0.26 -19.55
C LEU A 264 0.59 1.00 -19.12
N GLY A 265 1.84 1.18 -19.59
CA GLY A 265 2.65 2.35 -19.28
C GLY A 265 3.25 2.37 -17.88
N VAL A 266 3.14 1.28 -17.12
CA VAL A 266 3.77 1.14 -15.82
C VAL A 266 5.25 0.82 -16.00
N THR A 267 6.13 1.63 -15.44
CA THR A 267 7.59 1.48 -15.54
C THR A 267 8.15 0.43 -14.57
N ALA A 268 7.58 -0.78 -14.56
CA ALA A 268 8.08 -1.91 -13.78
C ALA A 268 9.52 -2.20 -14.18
N LYS A 269 10.46 -2.01 -13.25
CA LYS A 269 11.91 -2.04 -13.55
C LYS A 269 12.66 -3.13 -12.81
N THR A 270 12.45 -3.23 -11.51
CA THR A 270 13.17 -4.15 -10.64
C THR A 270 12.25 -5.27 -10.19
N GLN A 271 12.78 -6.49 -10.20
CA GLN A 271 12.13 -7.66 -9.63
C GLN A 271 13.20 -8.55 -8.99
N HIS A 272 12.95 -9.05 -7.80
CA HIS A 272 13.84 -9.94 -7.08
C HIS A 272 13.11 -10.76 -6.03
N ASN A 273 13.82 -11.71 -5.42
CA ASN A 273 13.33 -12.43 -4.25
C ASN A 273 13.47 -11.56 -3.01
N GLU A 274 12.50 -11.64 -2.11
CA GLU A 274 12.56 -11.07 -0.78
C GLU A 274 13.06 -12.08 0.27
N VAL A 275 13.17 -11.66 1.54
CA VAL A 275 13.82 -12.46 2.59
C VAL A 275 13.00 -13.70 2.93
N ALA A 276 11.68 -13.60 3.03
CA ALA A 276 10.85 -14.75 3.32
C ALA A 276 10.78 -15.72 2.12
N PRO A 277 10.74 -17.04 2.35
CA PRO A 277 10.48 -17.99 1.28
C PRO A 277 9.17 -17.66 0.56
N ALA A 278 9.15 -17.81 -0.75
CA ALA A 278 8.03 -17.48 -1.65
C ALA A 278 7.64 -15.98 -1.71
N GLN A 279 8.43 -15.09 -1.12
CA GLN A 279 8.23 -13.64 -1.17
C GLN A 279 9.08 -13.01 -2.28
N HIS A 280 8.49 -12.02 -2.96
CA HIS A 280 9.10 -11.32 -4.08
C HIS A 280 8.76 -9.83 -4.04
N GLU A 281 9.50 -9.02 -4.79
CA GLU A 281 9.25 -7.59 -4.94
C GLU A 281 9.24 -7.17 -6.41
N LEU A 282 8.40 -6.18 -6.69
CA LEU A 282 8.39 -5.42 -7.94
C LEU A 282 8.50 -3.93 -7.62
N ALA A 283 9.52 -3.27 -8.15
CA ALA A 283 9.72 -1.83 -7.97
C ALA A 283 9.63 -1.09 -9.32
N PRO A 284 8.70 -0.14 -9.47
CA PRO A 284 8.62 0.73 -10.65
C PRO A 284 9.56 1.94 -10.51
N ILE A 285 9.83 2.61 -11.63
CA ILE A 285 10.34 3.97 -11.59
C ILE A 285 9.22 4.89 -11.09
N TYR A 286 9.57 5.90 -10.32
CA TYR A 286 8.62 6.86 -9.78
C TYR A 286 7.85 7.63 -10.88
N ALA A 287 6.64 8.05 -10.56
CA ALA A 287 5.79 8.89 -11.39
C ALA A 287 5.13 10.00 -10.52
N GLU A 288 4.41 10.94 -11.13
CA GLU A 288 3.53 11.85 -10.39
C GLU A 288 2.61 11.05 -9.47
N ALA A 289 2.38 11.52 -8.26
CA ALA A 289 1.68 10.76 -7.21
C ALA A 289 0.31 10.25 -7.66
N ASN A 290 -0.45 11.04 -8.42
CA ASN A 290 -1.74 10.65 -8.99
C ASN A 290 -1.61 9.41 -9.90
N VAL A 291 -0.68 9.47 -10.86
CA VAL A 291 -0.44 8.37 -11.81
C VAL A 291 0.18 7.16 -11.09
N ALA A 292 1.09 7.39 -10.13
CA ALA A 292 1.70 6.32 -9.36
C ALA A 292 0.68 5.52 -8.52
N VAL A 293 -0.34 6.20 -7.97
CA VAL A 293 -1.44 5.55 -7.24
C VAL A 293 -2.26 4.66 -8.19
N ASP A 294 -2.63 5.15 -9.36
CA ASP A 294 -3.33 4.35 -10.36
C ASP A 294 -2.47 3.17 -10.84
N HIS A 295 -1.20 3.41 -11.12
CA HIS A 295 -0.26 2.36 -11.52
C HIS A 295 -0.10 1.28 -10.44
N ASN A 296 -0.07 1.64 -9.17
CA ASN A 296 0.02 0.65 -8.08
C ASN A 296 -1.24 -0.24 -8.01
N GLN A 297 -2.42 0.29 -8.25
CA GLN A 297 -3.63 -0.52 -8.38
C GLN A 297 -3.54 -1.50 -9.56
N LEU A 298 -3.04 -1.04 -10.71
CA LEU A 298 -2.81 -1.91 -11.87
C LEU A 298 -1.75 -2.98 -11.59
N VAL A 299 -0.69 -2.65 -10.85
CA VAL A 299 0.31 -3.63 -10.41
C VAL A 299 -0.34 -4.73 -9.59
N MET A 300 -1.11 -4.37 -8.55
CA MET A 300 -1.77 -5.35 -7.68
C MET A 300 -2.75 -6.25 -8.43
N GLU A 301 -3.54 -5.68 -9.36
CA GLU A 301 -4.44 -6.47 -10.21
C GLU A 301 -3.68 -7.41 -11.14
N THR A 302 -2.65 -6.90 -11.82
CA THR A 302 -1.86 -7.67 -12.78
C THR A 302 -1.14 -8.83 -12.10
N LEU A 303 -0.53 -8.61 -10.93
CA LEU A 303 0.10 -9.65 -10.13
C LEU A 303 -0.87 -10.81 -9.85
N LYS A 304 -2.10 -10.50 -9.42
CA LYS A 304 -3.13 -11.51 -9.14
C LYS A 304 -3.61 -12.25 -10.39
N LYS A 305 -3.91 -11.51 -11.47
CA LYS A 305 -4.45 -12.08 -12.73
C LYS A 305 -3.44 -12.99 -13.43
N VAL A 306 -2.20 -12.53 -13.55
CA VAL A 306 -1.13 -13.29 -14.22
C VAL A 306 -0.76 -14.53 -13.41
N ALA A 307 -0.73 -14.47 -12.07
CA ALA A 307 -0.48 -15.64 -11.23
C ALA A 307 -1.43 -16.80 -11.58
N GLY A 308 -2.72 -16.51 -11.74
CA GLY A 308 -3.70 -17.52 -12.09
C GLY A 308 -3.43 -18.26 -13.41
N ARG A 309 -2.83 -17.58 -14.40
CA ARG A 309 -2.46 -18.16 -15.71
C ARG A 309 -1.26 -19.11 -15.60
N HIS A 310 -0.40 -18.91 -14.62
CA HIS A 310 0.76 -19.76 -14.33
C HIS A 310 0.49 -20.88 -13.32
N GLY A 311 -0.78 -21.10 -12.93
CA GLY A 311 -1.12 -22.05 -11.87
C GLY A 311 -0.58 -21.66 -10.52
N LEU A 312 -0.41 -20.34 -10.31
CA LEU A 312 0.05 -19.71 -9.10
C LEU A 312 -1.06 -18.84 -8.47
N GLN A 313 -0.86 -18.44 -7.22
CA GLN A 313 -1.70 -17.47 -6.53
C GLN A 313 -0.80 -16.41 -5.90
N CYS A 314 -1.08 -15.15 -6.20
CA CYS A 314 -0.46 -14.01 -5.54
C CYS A 314 -1.21 -13.66 -4.26
N LEU A 315 -0.49 -13.51 -3.15
CA LEU A 315 -1.00 -13.06 -1.87
C LEU A 315 -0.44 -11.67 -1.59
N LEU A 316 -1.33 -10.72 -1.39
CA LEU A 316 -0.98 -9.32 -1.07
C LEU A 316 -1.23 -8.99 0.41
N HIS A 317 -1.76 -9.93 1.21
CA HIS A 317 -1.89 -9.71 2.64
C HIS A 317 -0.52 -9.39 3.26
N GLU A 318 -0.48 -8.48 4.23
CA GLU A 318 0.74 -7.98 4.88
C GLU A 318 1.51 -9.07 5.63
N LYS A 319 0.80 -10.08 6.14
CA LYS A 319 1.40 -11.19 6.90
C LYS A 319 0.71 -12.52 6.57
N PRO A 320 0.93 -13.09 5.38
CA PRO A 320 0.26 -14.33 4.99
C PRO A 320 0.65 -15.53 5.85
N PHE A 321 1.90 -15.53 6.34
CA PHE A 321 2.49 -16.62 7.13
C PHE A 321 3.12 -16.08 8.40
N ALA A 322 2.84 -16.75 9.52
CA ALA A 322 3.48 -16.43 10.80
C ALA A 322 4.97 -16.81 10.78
N GLY A 323 5.79 -16.11 11.55
CA GLY A 323 7.20 -16.46 11.78
C GLY A 323 8.20 -16.10 10.68
N VAL A 324 7.74 -15.59 9.53
CA VAL A 324 8.59 -15.08 8.45
C VAL A 324 8.28 -13.60 8.18
N ASN A 325 9.07 -12.90 7.36
CA ASN A 325 8.81 -11.51 6.99
C ASN A 325 7.40 -11.33 6.42
N GLY A 326 6.81 -10.18 6.68
CA GLY A 326 5.60 -9.72 6.02
C GLY A 326 5.91 -8.88 4.79
N SER A 327 4.87 -8.50 4.05
CA SER A 327 4.95 -7.68 2.85
C SER A 327 4.40 -6.28 3.07
N GLY A 328 5.06 -5.29 2.52
CA GLY A 328 4.64 -3.90 2.53
C GLY A 328 4.86 -3.22 1.18
N LYS A 329 4.79 -1.89 1.23
CA LYS A 329 5.21 -1.01 0.14
C LYS A 329 6.13 0.06 0.71
N HIS A 330 7.34 0.16 0.19
CA HIS A 330 8.17 1.32 0.48
C HIS A 330 7.75 2.46 -0.44
N ASN A 331 7.08 3.45 0.14
CA ASN A 331 6.55 4.59 -0.60
C ASN A 331 7.63 5.66 -0.71
N ASN A 332 8.40 5.62 -1.80
CA ASN A 332 9.46 6.60 -2.11
C ASN A 332 8.82 7.90 -2.57
N TRP A 333 8.85 8.93 -1.74
CA TRP A 333 8.18 10.21 -1.96
C TRP A 333 9.18 11.35 -2.13
N SER A 334 8.96 12.21 -3.12
CA SER A 334 9.75 13.42 -3.39
C SER A 334 8.88 14.53 -3.97
N ILE A 335 9.42 15.74 -4.07
CA ILE A 335 8.73 16.93 -4.58
C ILE A 335 9.59 17.56 -5.67
N THR A 336 9.04 17.68 -6.89
CA THR A 336 9.79 18.15 -8.05
C THR A 336 9.00 19.22 -8.81
N THR A 337 9.70 20.25 -9.28
CA THR A 337 9.14 21.30 -10.13
C THR A 337 8.95 20.81 -11.58
N ASP A 338 8.10 21.51 -12.34
CA ASP A 338 7.88 21.24 -13.78
C ASP A 338 9.13 21.48 -14.64
N ASP A 339 10.11 22.26 -14.17
CA ASP A 339 11.42 22.49 -14.80
C ASP A 339 12.55 21.62 -14.22
N GLY A 340 12.19 20.62 -13.39
CA GLY A 340 13.09 19.53 -13.00
C GLY A 340 13.91 19.75 -11.73
N ILE A 341 13.57 20.73 -10.90
CA ILE A 341 14.22 20.97 -9.61
C ILE A 341 13.59 20.06 -8.55
N ASN A 342 14.36 19.13 -7.98
CA ASN A 342 13.94 18.34 -6.83
C ASN A 342 14.23 19.12 -5.53
N LEU A 343 13.18 19.42 -4.75
CA LEU A 343 13.31 20.18 -3.51
C LEU A 343 14.04 19.41 -2.39
N LEU A 344 14.14 18.09 -2.55
CA LEU A 344 14.84 17.18 -1.63
C LEU A 344 16.26 16.83 -2.10
N GLU A 345 16.79 17.52 -3.11
CA GLU A 345 18.17 17.34 -3.57
C GLU A 345 19.13 18.17 -2.71
N PRO A 346 19.96 17.50 -1.85
CA PRO A 346 20.86 18.23 -0.95
C PRO A 346 22.04 18.88 -1.68
N GLY A 347 22.38 18.38 -2.87
CA GLY A 347 23.58 18.77 -3.60
C GLY A 347 24.86 18.21 -2.99
N LYS A 348 26.00 18.72 -3.46
CA LYS A 348 27.32 18.24 -3.00
C LYS A 348 27.70 18.78 -1.62
N THR A 349 27.18 19.93 -1.25
CA THR A 349 27.43 20.64 0.00
C THR A 349 26.11 20.97 0.71
N PRO A 350 25.46 19.94 1.35
CA PRO A 350 24.14 20.13 1.98
C PRO A 350 24.09 21.28 2.98
N HIS A 351 25.18 21.55 3.71
CA HIS A 351 25.27 22.61 4.69
C HIS A 351 25.19 24.02 4.08
N GLU A 352 25.47 24.20 2.80
CA GLU A 352 25.36 25.48 2.07
C GLU A 352 24.02 25.65 1.36
N ASN A 353 23.23 24.56 1.21
CA ASN A 353 21.94 24.58 0.51
C ASN A 353 20.82 24.99 1.46
N ILE A 354 20.67 26.27 1.69
CA ILE A 354 19.71 26.84 2.67
C ILE A 354 18.26 26.50 2.29
N GLN A 355 17.91 26.51 1.00
CA GLN A 355 16.57 26.11 0.56
C GLN A 355 16.28 24.64 0.92
N PHE A 356 17.22 23.74 0.66
CA PHE A 356 17.09 22.33 1.03
C PHE A 356 16.97 22.17 2.56
N LEU A 357 17.79 22.87 3.34
CA LEU A 357 17.74 22.81 4.81
C LEU A 357 16.41 23.30 5.37
N LEU A 358 15.83 24.35 4.79
CA LEU A 358 14.49 24.80 5.19
C LEU A 358 13.44 23.75 4.83
N VAL A 359 13.46 23.20 3.61
CA VAL A 359 12.54 22.14 3.19
C VAL A 359 12.66 20.92 4.13
N LEU A 360 13.89 20.49 4.43
CA LEU A 360 14.15 19.37 5.34
C LEU A 360 13.57 19.64 6.74
N THR A 361 13.83 20.80 7.33
CA THR A 361 13.33 21.13 8.67
C THR A 361 11.83 21.34 8.73
N CYS A 362 11.21 21.81 7.64
CA CYS A 362 9.75 21.81 7.49
C CYS A 362 9.17 20.39 7.49
N ILE A 363 9.84 19.42 6.84
CA ILE A 363 9.40 18.01 6.86
C ILE A 363 9.56 17.41 8.26
N LEU A 364 10.67 17.72 8.99
CA LEU A 364 10.83 17.30 10.38
C LEU A 364 9.64 17.79 11.23
N LYS A 365 9.30 19.08 11.11
CA LYS A 365 8.17 19.70 11.80
C LYS A 365 6.84 19.03 11.44
N ALA A 366 6.59 18.81 10.16
CA ALA A 366 5.36 18.19 9.66
C ALA A 366 5.16 16.79 10.25
N VAL A 367 6.18 15.95 10.16
CA VAL A 367 6.12 14.57 10.64
C VAL A 367 6.07 14.50 12.16
N ASP A 368 6.83 15.33 12.87
CA ASP A 368 6.79 15.37 14.34
C ASP A 368 5.43 15.81 14.89
N ARG A 369 4.83 16.81 14.27
CA ARG A 369 3.51 17.34 14.68
C ARG A 369 2.37 16.36 14.39
N HIS A 370 2.47 15.65 13.29
CA HIS A 370 1.42 14.79 12.76
C HIS A 370 1.82 13.29 12.68
N ALA A 371 2.71 12.84 13.58
CA ALA A 371 3.16 11.45 13.62
C ALA A 371 2.01 10.46 13.84
N ASP A 372 1.00 10.85 14.61
CA ASP A 372 -0.25 10.09 14.84
C ASP A 372 -1.05 9.91 13.54
N LEU A 373 -1.22 10.98 12.79
CA LEU A 373 -1.96 10.96 11.52
C LEU A 373 -1.20 10.20 10.42
N LEU A 374 0.14 10.33 10.39
CA LEU A 374 0.96 9.57 9.44
C LEU A 374 0.98 8.07 9.78
N ARG A 375 0.94 7.70 11.09
CA ARG A 375 0.77 6.30 11.50
C ARG A 375 -0.61 5.75 11.12
N GLU A 376 -1.65 6.56 11.27
CA GLU A 376 -3.00 6.20 10.86
C GLU A 376 -3.06 5.93 9.35
N ALA A 377 -2.42 6.76 8.51
CA ALA A 377 -2.39 6.61 7.06
C ALA A 377 -1.77 5.29 6.55
N ALA A 378 -1.19 4.48 7.43
CA ALA A 378 -0.71 3.13 7.18
C ALA A 378 -1.34 2.12 8.14
N ALA A 379 -2.51 2.44 8.70
CA ALA A 379 -3.23 1.55 9.60
C ALA A 379 -4.14 0.61 8.82
N ASP A 380 -3.92 -0.68 8.99
CA ASP A 380 -4.67 -1.77 8.37
C ASP A 380 -4.64 -2.99 9.29
N VAL A 381 -5.63 -3.87 9.17
CA VAL A 381 -5.72 -5.12 9.95
C VAL A 381 -4.50 -6.00 9.71
N GLY A 382 -4.07 -6.15 8.46
CA GLY A 382 -2.89 -6.91 8.08
C GLY A 382 -1.60 -6.32 8.64
N ASN A 383 -1.47 -5.00 8.65
CA ASN A 383 -0.34 -4.28 9.21
C ASN A 383 -0.21 -4.42 10.73
N ASP A 384 -1.30 -4.65 11.46
CA ASP A 384 -1.25 -4.98 12.89
C ASP A 384 -0.47 -6.29 13.15
N HIS A 385 -0.39 -7.19 12.17
CA HIS A 385 0.41 -8.41 12.23
C HIS A 385 1.85 -8.23 11.73
N ARG A 386 2.10 -7.24 10.87
CA ARG A 386 3.38 -7.03 10.20
C ARG A 386 4.30 -6.08 10.98
N LEU A 387 3.80 -4.94 11.45
CA LEU A 387 4.62 -3.86 12.02
C LEU A 387 5.35 -4.30 13.30
N GLY A 388 6.61 -3.86 13.42
CA GLY A 388 7.43 -4.02 14.63
C GLY A 388 8.37 -5.22 14.65
N ALA A 389 8.43 -6.03 13.58
CA ALA A 389 9.34 -7.15 13.49
C ALA A 389 9.69 -7.52 12.04
N ASN A 390 10.79 -8.26 11.83
CA ASN A 390 11.13 -8.87 10.53
C ASN A 390 11.15 -7.86 9.38
N GLU A 391 12.00 -6.83 9.47
CA GLU A 391 12.17 -5.75 8.49
C GLU A 391 11.00 -4.76 8.35
N ALA A 392 9.88 -4.99 9.01
CA ALA A 392 8.81 -4.01 9.08
C ALA A 392 9.09 -2.96 10.18
N PRO A 393 8.88 -1.65 9.91
CA PRO A 393 9.18 -0.62 10.90
C PRO A 393 8.30 -0.75 12.15
N PRO A 394 8.76 -0.23 13.31
CA PRO A 394 7.94 -0.19 14.52
C PRO A 394 6.75 0.75 14.36
N ALA A 395 5.75 0.62 15.22
CA ALA A 395 4.56 1.47 15.25
C ALA A 395 4.82 2.91 15.77
N ILE A 396 6.07 3.29 15.94
CA ILE A 396 6.52 4.62 16.33
C ILE A 396 7.08 5.32 15.09
N VAL A 397 6.43 6.39 14.64
CA VAL A 397 6.95 7.19 13.54
C VAL A 397 8.19 7.95 13.99
N SER A 398 9.29 7.77 13.28
CA SER A 398 10.54 8.51 13.45
C SER A 398 11.22 8.71 12.11
N ILE A 399 12.14 9.67 12.03
CA ILE A 399 12.86 10.02 10.80
C ILE A 399 14.32 9.58 10.91
N TYR A 400 14.80 8.87 9.91
CA TYR A 400 16.20 8.57 9.69
C TYR A 400 16.79 9.55 8.67
N LEU A 401 17.89 10.23 9.03
CA LEU A 401 18.56 11.19 8.16
C LEU A 401 19.93 10.72 7.65
N GLY A 402 20.51 9.71 8.28
CA GLY A 402 21.90 9.31 8.03
C GLY A 402 22.93 10.23 8.70
N GLU A 403 24.20 9.79 8.70
CA GLU A 403 25.28 10.47 9.43
C GLU A 403 25.52 11.92 8.95
N GLN A 404 25.49 12.15 7.63
CA GLN A 404 25.80 13.46 7.04
C GLN A 404 24.77 14.52 7.45
N LEU A 405 23.48 14.26 7.25
CA LEU A 405 22.45 15.25 7.58
C LEU A 405 22.24 15.38 9.08
N GLN A 406 22.45 14.29 9.84
CA GLN A 406 22.43 14.35 11.31
C GLN A 406 23.54 15.27 11.84
N ASP A 407 24.75 15.24 11.27
CA ASP A 407 25.85 16.13 11.64
C ASP A 407 25.50 17.58 11.30
N VAL A 408 25.00 17.86 10.10
CA VAL A 408 24.56 19.20 9.69
C VAL A 408 23.47 19.74 10.64
N LEU A 409 22.49 18.91 10.97
CA LEU A 409 21.41 19.27 11.90
C LEU A 409 21.96 19.59 13.31
N SER A 410 22.90 18.78 13.79
CA SER A 410 23.54 18.97 15.08
C SER A 410 24.35 20.29 15.15
N GLN A 411 25.04 20.65 14.07
CA GLN A 411 25.73 21.96 13.95
C GLN A 411 24.72 23.10 14.00
N LEU A 412 23.63 23.05 13.25
CA LEU A 412 22.57 24.07 13.24
C LEU A 412 21.95 24.28 14.63
N ILE A 413 21.68 23.20 15.35
CA ILE A 413 21.09 23.25 16.70
C ILE A 413 22.08 23.84 17.69
N SER A 414 23.36 23.46 17.66
CA SER A 414 24.36 23.85 18.67
C SER A 414 24.92 25.22 18.46
N THR A 415 25.22 25.63 17.21
CA THR A 415 25.89 26.88 16.88
C THR A 415 25.00 27.86 16.10
N GLY A 416 23.93 27.40 15.49
CA GLY A 416 23.07 28.16 14.58
C GLY A 416 23.55 28.17 13.13
N GLU A 417 24.73 27.65 12.86
CA GLU A 417 25.31 27.57 11.52
C GLU A 417 25.92 26.19 11.28
N ALA A 418 25.79 25.67 10.07
CA ALA A 418 26.48 24.48 9.63
C ALA A 418 27.67 24.86 8.75
N THR A 419 28.87 24.51 9.15
CA THR A 419 30.13 24.97 8.51
C THR A 419 30.76 23.91 7.59
N HIS A 420 30.32 22.67 7.68
CA HIS A 420 30.82 21.55 6.87
C HIS A 420 29.79 20.42 6.76
N SER A 421 30.00 19.55 5.78
CA SER A 421 29.29 18.28 5.65
C SER A 421 30.29 17.15 5.62
N ILE A 422 29.97 16.04 6.22
CA ILE A 422 30.77 14.81 6.14
C ILE A 422 30.66 14.29 4.70
N SER A 423 31.81 14.10 4.03
CA SER A 423 31.84 13.47 2.71
C SER A 423 32.01 11.96 2.85
N GLY A 424 31.40 11.21 1.94
CA GLY A 424 31.58 9.75 1.88
C GLY A 424 33.07 9.38 1.72
N LYS A 425 33.51 8.35 2.45
CA LYS A 425 34.87 7.82 2.31
C LYS A 425 34.98 7.00 1.03
N LYS A 426 36.13 7.07 0.36
CA LYS A 426 36.44 6.20 -0.77
C LYS A 426 36.53 4.75 -0.28
N LEU A 427 35.78 3.85 -0.93
CA LEU A 427 35.80 2.41 -0.67
C LEU A 427 36.86 1.79 -1.59
N GLU A 428 37.90 1.26 -0.96
CA GLU A 428 38.92 0.49 -1.63
C GLU A 428 38.66 -0.99 -1.39
N THR A 429 38.35 -1.73 -2.44
CA THR A 429 38.07 -3.17 -2.34
C THR A 429 39.34 -4.00 -2.13
N GLY A 430 40.51 -3.40 -2.28
CA GLY A 430 41.79 -4.09 -2.24
C GLY A 430 42.07 -4.97 -3.47
N VAL A 431 41.21 -4.99 -4.46
CA VAL A 431 41.32 -5.77 -5.69
C VAL A 431 41.54 -4.82 -6.86
N LYS A 432 42.71 -4.92 -7.51
CA LYS A 432 43.15 -4.00 -8.59
C LYS A 432 42.22 -3.96 -9.82
N THR A 433 41.43 -5.01 -10.05
CA THR A 433 40.48 -5.11 -11.16
C THR A 433 39.10 -4.57 -10.85
N LEU A 434 38.83 -4.24 -9.60
CA LEU A 434 37.57 -3.62 -9.20
C LEU A 434 37.74 -2.09 -9.13
N PRO A 435 36.77 -1.33 -9.65
CA PRO A 435 36.82 0.12 -9.54
C PRO A 435 36.67 0.57 -8.09
N ASP A 436 37.36 1.62 -7.72
CA ASP A 436 37.13 2.34 -6.50
C ASP A 436 35.82 3.15 -6.63
N PHE A 437 35.02 3.19 -5.60
CA PHE A 437 33.81 4.00 -5.56
C PHE A 437 33.66 4.72 -4.21
N MET A 438 32.90 5.80 -4.20
CA MET A 438 32.60 6.53 -2.96
C MET A 438 31.55 5.76 -2.18
N LYS A 439 31.77 5.57 -0.88
CA LYS A 439 30.73 5.08 0.02
C LYS A 439 29.57 6.07 0.02
N ASP A 440 28.36 5.58 -0.16
CA ASP A 440 27.18 6.41 0.00
C ASP A 440 27.11 6.90 1.47
N ALA A 441 26.97 8.21 1.64
CA ALA A 441 26.84 8.81 2.97
C ALA A 441 25.41 8.65 3.55
N THR A 442 24.47 8.21 2.71
CA THR A 442 23.07 7.93 3.07
C THR A 442 22.88 6.43 3.22
N ASP A 443 23.46 5.82 4.25
CA ASP A 443 23.23 4.41 4.55
C ASP A 443 21.75 4.19 4.93
N ARG A 444 21.18 3.04 4.51
CA ARG A 444 19.77 2.72 4.78
C ARG A 444 19.62 2.12 6.18
N ASN A 445 18.72 2.67 6.98
CA ASN A 445 18.29 2.01 8.21
C ASN A 445 16.96 1.28 7.96
N ARG A 446 17.02 -0.04 7.82
CA ARG A 446 15.85 -0.89 7.56
C ARG A 446 14.78 -0.87 8.64
N THR A 447 15.11 -0.41 9.84
CA THR A 447 14.17 -0.31 10.96
C THR A 447 13.47 1.04 11.04
N SER A 448 13.84 2.03 10.21
CA SER A 448 13.22 3.35 10.24
C SER A 448 11.91 3.38 9.45
N PRO A 449 10.83 3.92 10.00
CA PRO A 449 9.55 4.06 9.30
C PRO A 449 9.56 5.16 8.23
N PHE A 450 10.42 6.17 8.36
CA PHE A 450 10.53 7.28 7.42
C PHE A 450 12.00 7.69 7.25
N ALA A 451 12.61 7.26 6.13
CA ALA A 451 14.03 7.39 5.91
C ALA A 451 14.37 8.33 4.75
N PHE A 452 15.31 9.25 4.95
CA PHE A 452 15.89 10.04 3.87
C PHE A 452 16.90 9.18 3.10
N THR A 453 16.70 9.05 1.78
CA THR A 453 17.53 8.18 0.92
C THR A 453 18.11 8.96 -0.27
N GLY A 454 18.87 10.01 0.03
CA GLY A 454 19.63 10.81 -0.93
C GLY A 454 18.87 12.01 -1.48
N ASN A 455 17.74 11.87 -2.09
CA ASN A 455 16.92 12.95 -2.65
C ASN A 455 15.41 12.71 -2.56
N LYS A 456 15.01 11.83 -1.63
CA LYS A 456 13.63 11.47 -1.37
C LYS A 456 13.49 10.91 0.04
N PHE A 457 12.27 10.85 0.53
CA PHE A 457 11.92 10.10 1.74
C PHE A 457 11.23 8.79 1.37
N GLU A 458 11.58 7.74 2.06
CA GLU A 458 10.99 6.41 1.95
C GLU A 458 10.10 6.16 3.17
N PHE A 459 8.78 6.15 2.96
CA PHE A 459 7.79 5.79 3.98
C PHE A 459 7.52 4.29 3.91
N ARG A 460 7.98 3.54 4.92
CA ARG A 460 8.08 2.08 4.91
C ARG A 460 6.92 1.36 5.60
N MET A 461 5.94 2.10 6.11
CA MET A 461 4.85 1.53 6.91
C MET A 461 3.67 1.01 6.09
N VAL A 462 3.51 1.41 4.83
CA VAL A 462 2.33 1.07 4.03
C VAL A 462 2.21 -0.44 3.83
N GLY A 463 1.02 -0.99 4.04
CA GLY A 463 0.73 -2.41 3.83
C GLY A 463 0.75 -2.82 2.37
N SER A 464 1.05 -4.09 2.10
CA SER A 464 1.18 -4.63 0.74
C SER A 464 -0.12 -4.55 -0.05
N GLN A 465 -1.27 -4.75 0.57
CA GLN A 465 -2.58 -4.67 -0.11
C GLN A 465 -3.19 -3.27 -0.09
N ASP A 466 -2.65 -2.34 0.71
CA ASP A 466 -3.20 -1.00 0.85
C ASP A 466 -3.03 -0.15 -0.40
N SER A 467 -3.92 0.82 -0.58
CA SER A 467 -3.68 1.93 -1.50
C SER A 467 -2.62 2.86 -0.92
N ILE A 468 -1.67 3.30 -1.74
CA ILE A 468 -0.71 4.34 -1.33
C ILE A 468 -1.34 5.74 -1.28
N ALA A 469 -2.59 5.91 -1.67
CA ALA A 469 -3.25 7.22 -1.74
C ALA A 469 -3.29 7.90 -0.38
N GLN A 470 -3.79 7.23 0.67
CA GLN A 470 -3.97 7.81 2.01
C GLN A 470 -2.65 8.35 2.58
N SER A 471 -1.58 7.55 2.51
CA SER A 471 -0.26 7.97 2.99
C SER A 471 0.26 9.21 2.24
N ASN A 472 0.03 9.31 0.93
CA ASN A 472 0.43 10.46 0.14
C ASN A 472 -0.45 11.68 0.40
N VAL A 473 -1.76 11.50 0.64
CA VAL A 473 -2.67 12.57 1.08
C VAL A 473 -2.16 13.21 2.36
N VAL A 474 -1.82 12.40 3.35
CA VAL A 474 -1.31 12.88 4.64
C VAL A 474 0.04 13.57 4.46
N LEU A 475 1.02 12.92 3.81
CA LEU A 475 2.36 13.50 3.58
C LEU A 475 2.28 14.86 2.86
N ASN A 476 1.54 14.94 1.77
CA ASN A 476 1.39 16.17 1.01
C ASN A 476 0.78 17.29 1.87
N THR A 477 -0.25 16.99 2.66
CA THR A 477 -1.00 17.98 3.42
C THR A 477 -0.21 18.49 4.63
N ILE A 478 0.44 17.62 5.40
CA ILE A 478 1.24 18.03 6.56
C ILE A 478 2.47 18.85 6.15
N VAL A 479 3.07 18.51 5.01
CA VAL A 479 4.21 19.26 4.47
C VAL A 479 3.74 20.61 3.90
N ALA A 480 2.58 20.67 3.24
CA ALA A 480 1.97 21.92 2.79
C ALA A 480 1.70 22.87 3.99
N GLU A 481 1.25 22.34 5.13
CA GLU A 481 1.08 23.13 6.36
C GLU A 481 2.40 23.75 6.82
N ALA A 482 3.46 22.93 6.91
CA ALA A 482 4.77 23.41 7.36
C ALA A 482 5.35 24.47 6.40
N PHE A 483 5.18 24.30 5.10
CA PHE A 483 5.58 25.30 4.10
C PHE A 483 4.77 26.58 4.22
N ALA A 484 3.45 26.48 4.42
CA ALA A 484 2.59 27.64 4.60
C ALA A 484 3.02 28.46 5.84
N GLU A 485 3.27 27.80 6.96
CA GLU A 485 3.73 28.46 8.19
C GLU A 485 5.11 29.12 8.01
N ALA A 486 6.03 28.43 7.33
CA ALA A 486 7.33 29.03 7.00
C ALA A 486 7.18 30.27 6.11
N CYS A 487 6.35 30.20 5.07
CA CYS A 487 6.08 31.36 4.21
C CYS A 487 5.44 32.53 4.97
N ASP A 488 4.50 32.26 5.89
CA ASP A 488 3.83 33.27 6.70
C ASP A 488 4.81 34.07 7.56
N VAL A 489 5.92 33.47 7.99
CA VAL A 489 7.01 34.11 8.72
C VAL A 489 7.92 34.88 7.75
N LEU A 490 8.37 34.21 6.69
CA LEU A 490 9.38 34.76 5.77
C LEU A 490 8.85 35.94 4.94
N GLU A 491 7.58 35.98 4.58
CA GLU A 491 6.95 37.08 3.84
C GLU A 491 6.87 38.38 4.66
N LYS A 492 6.95 38.29 5.99
CA LYS A 492 6.88 39.41 6.90
C LYS A 492 8.25 39.86 7.40
N ALA A 493 9.32 39.17 7.04
CA ALA A 493 10.65 39.43 7.53
C ALA A 493 11.28 40.66 6.84
N ASP A 494 11.88 41.54 7.62
CA ASP A 494 12.65 42.67 7.10
C ASP A 494 13.99 42.22 6.49
N ASP A 495 14.59 41.16 7.05
CA ASP A 495 15.81 40.51 6.57
C ASP A 495 15.51 39.03 6.28
N PHE A 496 15.37 38.69 5.00
CA PHE A 496 15.01 37.37 4.56
C PHE A 496 16.05 36.32 4.94
N ASP A 497 17.33 36.60 4.70
CA ASP A 497 18.40 35.63 4.93
C ASP A 497 18.52 35.28 6.43
N MET A 498 18.47 36.29 7.29
CA MET A 498 18.47 36.07 8.73
C MET A 498 17.24 35.29 9.19
N ALA A 499 16.05 35.66 8.69
CA ALA A 499 14.80 34.97 9.05
C ALA A 499 14.79 33.49 8.63
N VAL A 500 15.33 33.15 7.47
CA VAL A 500 15.46 31.75 7.02
C VAL A 500 16.37 30.94 7.95
N HIS A 501 17.53 31.50 8.32
CA HIS A 501 18.46 30.86 9.26
C HIS A 501 17.84 30.64 10.64
N ASP A 502 17.18 31.68 11.17
CA ASP A 502 16.49 31.58 12.45
C ASP A 502 15.40 30.50 12.43
N LEU A 503 14.62 30.45 11.36
CA LEU A 503 13.53 29.47 11.19
C LEU A 503 14.06 28.01 11.06
N ILE A 504 15.13 27.82 10.30
CA ILE A 504 15.80 26.50 10.19
C ILE A 504 16.27 26.04 11.57
N LYS A 505 16.92 26.94 12.34
CA LYS A 505 17.40 26.62 13.69
C LYS A 505 16.26 26.34 14.65
N GLU A 506 15.18 27.13 14.62
CA GLU A 506 13.98 26.93 15.43
C GLU A 506 13.37 25.55 15.15
N TYR A 507 13.06 25.26 13.89
CA TYR A 507 12.44 23.98 13.50
C TYR A 507 13.35 22.78 13.78
N ALA A 508 14.65 22.90 13.52
CA ALA A 508 15.62 21.87 13.85
C ALA A 508 15.64 21.58 15.36
N THR A 509 15.62 22.62 16.19
CA THR A 509 15.69 22.51 17.65
C THR A 509 14.39 21.93 18.23
N GLU A 510 13.24 22.40 17.79
CA GLU A 510 11.95 21.98 18.33
C GLU A 510 11.59 20.55 17.92
N HIS A 511 11.94 20.16 16.70
CA HIS A 511 11.49 18.89 16.09
C HIS A 511 12.58 17.82 15.99
N GLN A 512 13.77 18.03 16.59
CA GLN A 512 14.83 17.00 16.64
C GLN A 512 14.39 15.70 17.31
N ARG A 513 13.37 15.75 18.17
CA ARG A 513 12.88 14.57 18.90
C ARG A 513 12.38 13.46 17.99
N ILE A 514 11.92 13.78 16.75
CA ILE A 514 11.43 12.82 15.77
C ILE A 514 12.59 12.08 15.07
N VAL A 515 13.83 12.64 15.11
CA VAL A 515 14.98 12.07 14.42
C VAL A 515 15.59 10.93 15.25
N PHE A 516 15.72 9.77 14.63
CA PHE A 516 16.33 8.60 15.23
C PHE A 516 17.09 7.77 14.19
N ASN A 517 18.40 7.61 14.39
CA ASN A 517 19.27 6.87 13.47
C ASN A 517 19.70 5.49 14.02
N GLY A 518 19.12 5.05 15.14
CA GLY A 518 19.45 3.79 15.81
C GLY A 518 18.57 2.62 15.38
N ASN A 519 18.64 1.52 16.15
CA ASN A 519 17.82 0.33 15.93
C ASN A 519 16.39 0.55 16.44
N GLY A 520 15.42 0.70 15.52
CA GLY A 520 14.00 0.91 15.83
C GLY A 520 13.30 -0.29 16.49
N TYR A 521 13.90 -1.47 16.49
CA TYR A 521 13.32 -2.68 17.12
C TYR A 521 13.69 -2.84 18.60
N SER A 522 14.59 -2.01 19.11
CA SER A 522 15.05 -2.17 20.48
C SER A 522 14.07 -1.65 21.53
N ASP A 523 14.00 -2.33 22.68
CA ASP A 523 13.19 -1.87 23.81
C ASP A 523 13.68 -0.51 24.36
N GLU A 524 14.98 -0.22 24.21
CA GLU A 524 15.58 1.06 24.55
C GLU A 524 14.99 2.18 23.70
N TRP A 525 14.72 1.92 22.40
CA TRP A 525 14.06 2.89 21.55
C TRP A 525 12.62 3.14 21.98
N VAL A 526 11.87 2.10 22.33
CA VAL A 526 10.49 2.27 22.83
C VAL A 526 10.46 3.15 24.08
N ALA A 527 11.37 2.91 25.03
CA ALA A 527 11.48 3.72 26.23
C ALA A 527 11.95 5.15 25.97
N GLU A 528 12.87 5.35 25.01
CA GLU A 528 13.33 6.67 24.60
C GLU A 528 12.25 7.46 23.85
N ALA A 529 11.50 6.82 22.96
CA ALA A 529 10.38 7.44 22.23
C ALA A 529 9.28 7.92 23.20
N GLU A 530 8.98 7.15 24.23
CA GLU A 530 8.05 7.55 25.29
C GLU A 530 8.53 8.81 26.02
N LYS A 531 9.83 8.87 26.39
CA LYS A 531 10.41 10.08 27.01
C LYS A 531 10.36 11.30 26.10
N ARG A 532 10.50 11.09 24.78
CA ARG A 532 10.39 12.16 23.78
C ARG A 532 8.94 12.55 23.49
N GLY A 533 7.96 11.83 24.06
CA GLY A 533 6.53 12.05 23.82
C GLY A 533 6.08 11.67 22.40
N LEU A 534 6.76 10.72 21.76
CA LEU A 534 6.37 10.19 20.47
C LEU A 534 5.28 9.11 20.63
N PRO A 535 4.22 9.13 19.82
CA PRO A 535 3.15 8.14 19.93
C PRO A 535 3.62 6.75 19.48
N ASN A 536 3.22 5.72 20.24
CA ASN A 536 3.41 4.31 19.89
C ASN A 536 2.05 3.67 19.67
N ILE A 537 1.54 3.73 18.45
CA ILE A 537 0.20 3.31 18.08
C ILE A 537 0.29 1.93 17.41
N ARG A 538 0.02 0.87 18.17
CA ARG A 538 0.28 -0.51 17.75
C ARG A 538 -0.84 -1.16 16.95
N SER A 539 -2.07 -0.66 17.05
CA SER A 539 -3.20 -1.23 16.34
C SER A 539 -3.94 -0.20 15.48
N MET A 540 -4.59 -0.67 14.42
CA MET A 540 -5.48 0.13 13.59
C MET A 540 -6.58 0.79 14.42
N VAL A 541 -7.20 0.05 15.35
CA VAL A 541 -8.28 0.57 16.22
C VAL A 541 -7.84 1.78 17.05
N ASP A 542 -6.57 1.82 17.47
CA ASP A 542 -6.01 2.94 18.22
C ASP A 542 -5.53 4.08 17.31
N ALA A 543 -5.27 3.81 16.03
CA ALA A 543 -4.85 4.80 15.04
C ALA A 543 -6.04 5.62 14.49
N ILE A 544 -7.16 4.98 14.21
CA ILE A 544 -8.35 5.57 13.58
C ILE A 544 -8.76 6.92 14.18
N PRO A 545 -8.76 7.13 15.52
CA PRO A 545 -9.15 8.43 16.08
C PRO A 545 -8.28 9.61 15.66
N ALA A 546 -7.09 9.40 15.11
CA ALA A 546 -6.23 10.48 14.63
C ALA A 546 -6.86 11.27 13.49
N LEU A 547 -7.70 10.62 12.65
CA LEU A 547 -8.35 11.24 11.48
C LEU A 547 -9.30 12.38 11.83
N ASN A 548 -10.04 12.30 12.93
CA ASN A 548 -11.06 13.30 13.25
C ASN A 548 -10.79 14.10 14.54
N THR A 549 -9.53 14.14 14.97
CA THR A 549 -9.10 15.10 15.99
C THR A 549 -9.32 16.53 15.52
N GLU A 550 -9.52 17.48 16.43
CA GLU A 550 -9.60 18.91 16.09
C GLU A 550 -8.38 19.38 15.28
N LYS A 551 -7.20 18.88 15.62
CA LYS A 551 -5.94 19.13 14.89
C LYS A 551 -6.05 18.66 13.43
N ALA A 552 -6.48 17.44 13.19
CA ALA A 552 -6.61 16.88 11.84
C ALA A 552 -7.71 17.59 11.02
N VAL A 553 -8.87 17.83 11.62
CA VAL A 553 -9.96 18.57 10.96
C VAL A 553 -9.49 19.97 10.54
N THR A 554 -8.85 20.70 11.45
CA THR A 554 -8.31 22.06 11.14
C THR A 554 -7.30 22.02 10.01
N LEU A 555 -6.40 21.02 10.02
CA LEU A 555 -5.41 20.83 8.95
C LEU A 555 -6.08 20.63 7.60
N PHE A 556 -6.94 19.61 7.51
CA PHE A 556 -7.52 19.21 6.25
C PHE A 556 -8.51 20.23 5.69
N GLU A 557 -9.31 20.89 6.52
CA GLU A 557 -10.23 21.95 6.08
C GLU A 557 -9.45 23.20 5.62
N LYS A 558 -8.35 23.58 6.29
CA LYS A 558 -7.49 24.70 5.90
C LYS A 558 -6.98 24.54 4.47
N PHE A 559 -6.59 23.33 4.07
CA PHE A 559 -6.07 23.02 2.75
C PHE A 559 -7.14 22.43 1.80
N ARG A 560 -8.40 22.37 2.20
CA ARG A 560 -9.53 21.87 1.40
C ARG A 560 -9.34 20.42 0.92
N VAL A 561 -8.62 19.61 1.68
CA VAL A 561 -8.38 18.21 1.36
C VAL A 561 -9.55 17.33 1.79
N PHE A 562 -10.00 17.50 3.02
CA PHE A 562 -11.20 16.87 3.56
C PHE A 562 -12.06 17.90 4.30
N THR A 563 -13.36 17.69 4.25
CA THR A 563 -14.31 18.29 5.20
C THR A 563 -14.38 17.42 6.47
N LYS A 564 -14.85 18.00 7.56
CA LYS A 564 -15.10 17.22 8.79
C LYS A 564 -16.03 16.03 8.54
N ALA A 565 -17.07 16.20 7.72
CA ALA A 565 -18.00 15.13 7.39
C ALA A 565 -17.33 13.97 6.65
N GLU A 566 -16.40 14.27 5.72
CA GLU A 566 -15.62 13.25 5.01
C GLU A 566 -14.67 12.50 5.97
N LEU A 567 -14.09 13.17 6.95
CA LEU A 567 -13.23 12.55 7.96
C LEU A 567 -14.02 11.65 8.92
N ASP A 568 -15.13 12.15 9.44
CA ASP A 568 -16.01 11.38 10.32
C ASP A 568 -16.52 10.11 9.62
N SER A 569 -16.87 10.23 8.33
CA SER A 569 -17.28 9.09 7.51
C SER A 569 -16.18 8.03 7.39
N ARG A 570 -14.94 8.43 7.19
CA ARG A 570 -13.80 7.49 7.09
C ARG A 570 -13.56 6.77 8.42
N VAL A 571 -13.63 7.47 9.53
CA VAL A 571 -13.51 6.87 10.87
C VAL A 571 -14.56 5.77 11.09
N GLU A 572 -15.81 6.00 10.69
CA GLU A 572 -16.86 4.98 10.77
C GLU A 572 -16.58 3.78 9.87
N ILE A 573 -16.18 4.04 8.61
CA ILE A 573 -15.84 2.98 7.65
C ILE A 573 -14.67 2.13 8.14
N GLU A 574 -13.64 2.72 8.72
CA GLU A 574 -12.46 1.99 9.18
C GLU A 574 -12.76 1.10 10.39
N TYR A 575 -13.55 1.58 11.37
CA TYR A 575 -14.01 0.73 12.46
C TYR A 575 -14.87 -0.43 11.98
N GLU A 576 -15.77 -0.17 11.03
CA GLU A 576 -16.61 -1.19 10.41
C GLU A 576 -15.76 -2.23 9.65
N THR A 577 -14.77 -1.78 8.88
CA THR A 577 -13.84 -2.64 8.14
C THR A 577 -13.06 -3.54 9.09
N TYR A 578 -12.44 -2.96 10.14
CA TYR A 578 -11.73 -3.74 11.15
C TYR A 578 -12.59 -4.84 11.77
N ALA A 579 -13.78 -4.49 12.20
CA ALA A 579 -14.72 -5.42 12.82
C ALA A 579 -15.13 -6.54 11.84
N LYS A 580 -15.40 -6.21 10.56
CA LYS A 580 -15.79 -7.17 9.54
C LYS A 580 -14.65 -8.14 9.21
N GLU A 581 -13.44 -7.66 9.06
CA GLU A 581 -12.27 -8.50 8.74
C GLU A 581 -11.98 -9.51 9.84
N ILE A 582 -11.87 -9.06 11.10
CA ILE A 582 -11.66 -9.98 12.23
C ILE A 582 -12.84 -10.96 12.38
N ASN A 583 -14.08 -10.51 12.13
CA ASN A 583 -15.24 -11.40 12.15
C ASN A 583 -15.17 -12.48 11.05
N ILE A 584 -14.69 -12.14 9.85
CA ILE A 584 -14.49 -13.10 8.76
C ILE A 584 -13.40 -14.10 9.14
N GLU A 585 -12.28 -13.64 9.69
CA GLU A 585 -11.20 -14.50 10.18
C GLU A 585 -11.70 -15.47 11.27
N ALA A 586 -12.38 -14.96 12.29
CA ALA A 586 -12.94 -15.77 13.37
C ALA A 586 -13.93 -16.83 12.85
N LYS A 587 -14.83 -16.45 11.95
CA LYS A 587 -15.77 -17.39 11.32
C LYS A 587 -15.08 -18.44 10.43
N ALA A 588 -14.02 -18.04 9.71
CA ALA A 588 -13.21 -18.98 8.93
C ALA A 588 -12.50 -20.00 9.85
N MET A 589 -11.90 -19.54 10.97
CA MET A 589 -11.32 -20.44 11.97
C MET A 589 -12.35 -21.42 12.54
N ILE A 590 -13.53 -20.93 12.90
CA ILE A 590 -14.62 -21.76 13.42
C ILE A 590 -15.02 -22.83 12.40
N ASP A 591 -15.22 -22.45 11.15
CA ASP A 591 -15.62 -23.38 10.07
C ASP A 591 -14.56 -24.45 9.82
N ILE A 592 -13.30 -24.05 9.71
CA ILE A 592 -12.15 -24.96 9.46
C ILE A 592 -11.96 -25.90 10.65
N ALA A 593 -11.92 -25.39 11.88
CA ALA A 593 -11.73 -26.21 13.07
C ALA A 593 -12.85 -27.21 13.27
N ALA A 594 -14.11 -26.76 13.18
CA ALA A 594 -15.27 -27.63 13.41
C ALA A 594 -15.49 -28.69 12.34
N LYS A 595 -15.24 -28.37 11.06
CA LYS A 595 -15.59 -29.24 9.92
C LYS A 595 -14.43 -30.05 9.37
N GLN A 596 -13.19 -29.62 9.60
CA GLN A 596 -12.02 -30.26 9.02
C GLN A 596 -11.04 -30.77 10.08
N ILE A 597 -10.52 -29.91 10.96
CA ILE A 597 -9.44 -30.26 11.89
C ILE A 597 -9.92 -31.22 12.97
N ILE A 598 -10.94 -30.87 13.75
CA ILE A 598 -11.44 -31.72 14.84
C ILE A 598 -11.89 -33.10 14.33
N PRO A 599 -12.66 -33.21 13.22
CA PRO A 599 -13.00 -34.52 12.65
C PRO A 599 -11.78 -35.36 12.20
N ALA A 600 -10.74 -34.72 11.65
CA ALA A 600 -9.50 -35.40 11.25
C ALA A 600 -8.73 -35.92 12.48
N VAL A 601 -8.62 -35.12 13.52
CA VAL A 601 -7.97 -35.53 14.78
C VAL A 601 -8.72 -36.67 15.45
N ILE A 602 -10.05 -36.64 15.50
CA ILE A 602 -10.87 -37.76 16.03
C ILE A 602 -10.63 -39.06 15.24
N LYS A 603 -10.51 -38.99 13.90
CA LYS A 603 -10.15 -40.15 13.09
C LYS A 603 -8.76 -40.68 13.47
N TYR A 604 -7.80 -39.80 13.65
CA TYR A 604 -6.45 -40.19 14.03
C TYR A 604 -6.38 -40.84 15.41
N THR A 605 -7.09 -40.33 16.44
CA THR A 605 -7.18 -41.00 17.75
C THR A 605 -7.75 -42.42 17.63
N THR A 606 -8.70 -42.64 16.71
CA THR A 606 -9.22 -43.99 16.42
C THR A 606 -8.14 -44.91 15.84
N VAL A 607 -7.32 -44.42 14.91
CA VAL A 607 -6.20 -45.20 14.34
C VAL A 607 -5.18 -45.56 15.42
N LEU A 608 -4.81 -44.64 16.28
CA LEU A 608 -3.90 -44.88 17.40
C LEU A 608 -4.47 -45.92 18.39
N ALA A 609 -5.75 -45.77 18.77
CA ALA A 609 -6.41 -46.71 19.69
C ALA A 609 -6.49 -48.12 19.09
N GLN A 610 -6.78 -48.26 17.80
CA GLN A 610 -6.75 -49.53 17.09
C GLN A 610 -5.35 -50.14 17.06
N SER A 611 -4.32 -49.33 16.78
CA SER A 611 -2.91 -49.76 16.81
C SER A 611 -2.51 -50.31 18.18
N ILE A 612 -2.84 -49.60 19.26
CA ILE A 612 -2.57 -50.00 20.64
C ILE A 612 -3.18 -51.36 20.92
N ASN A 613 -4.47 -51.53 20.60
CA ASN A 613 -5.18 -52.79 20.82
C ASN A 613 -4.62 -53.96 19.98
N ALA A 614 -4.33 -53.72 18.71
CA ALA A 614 -3.78 -54.73 17.80
C ALA A 614 -2.39 -55.19 18.23
N VAL A 615 -1.47 -54.30 18.54
CA VAL A 615 -0.08 -54.61 19.01
C VAL A 615 -0.13 -55.37 20.31
N LYS A 616 -0.91 -54.86 21.29
CA LYS A 616 -1.08 -55.53 22.58
C LYS A 616 -1.62 -56.97 22.46
N SER A 617 -2.58 -57.15 21.57
CA SER A 617 -3.20 -58.50 21.35
C SER A 617 -2.28 -59.42 20.58
N ALA A 618 -1.50 -58.91 19.62
CA ALA A 618 -0.70 -59.72 18.70
C ALA A 618 0.57 -60.30 19.33
N CYS A 619 1.31 -59.54 20.12
CA CYS A 619 2.64 -59.94 20.62
C CYS A 619 2.99 -59.41 22.00
N GLY A 620 2.17 -58.61 22.65
CA GLY A 620 2.46 -58.00 23.96
C GLY A 620 3.67 -57.08 23.95
N ALA A 621 4.03 -56.48 22.80
CA ALA A 621 5.12 -55.52 22.69
C ALA A 621 4.83 -54.26 23.50
N ASP A 622 5.85 -53.48 23.76
CA ASP A 622 5.73 -52.16 24.40
C ASP A 622 4.92 -51.19 23.52
N ILE A 623 3.89 -50.62 24.09
CA ILE A 623 2.95 -49.69 23.47
C ILE A 623 3.01 -48.30 24.14
N SER A 624 4.03 -48.00 24.94
CA SER A 624 4.15 -46.76 25.66
C SER A 624 4.14 -45.55 24.70
N ALA A 625 4.88 -45.58 23.59
CA ALA A 625 4.94 -44.53 22.62
C ALA A 625 3.55 -44.22 21.98
N GLN A 626 2.81 -45.27 21.56
CA GLN A 626 1.48 -45.03 20.96
C GLN A 626 0.49 -44.50 22.02
N THR A 627 0.61 -44.95 23.25
CA THR A 627 -0.26 -44.52 24.36
C THR A 627 0.04 -43.06 24.75
N GLU A 628 1.31 -42.65 24.78
CA GLU A 628 1.73 -41.25 25.04
C GLU A 628 1.18 -40.34 23.94
N ILE A 629 1.40 -40.65 22.68
CA ILE A 629 0.88 -39.86 21.54
C ILE A 629 -0.65 -39.76 21.60
N LEU A 630 -1.37 -40.88 21.86
CA LEU A 630 -2.83 -40.87 21.96
C LEU A 630 -3.34 -39.98 23.09
N THR A 631 -2.66 -40.00 24.23
CA THR A 631 -3.00 -39.16 25.38
C THR A 631 -2.80 -37.70 25.05
N GLU A 632 -1.63 -37.31 24.53
CA GLU A 632 -1.32 -35.94 24.14
C GLU A 632 -2.28 -35.40 23.08
N VAL A 633 -2.55 -36.17 22.03
CA VAL A 633 -3.50 -35.78 20.99
C VAL A 633 -4.92 -35.60 21.55
N SER A 634 -5.33 -36.47 22.50
CA SER A 634 -6.66 -36.37 23.13
C SER A 634 -6.80 -35.14 24.02
N ASP A 635 -5.76 -34.80 24.78
CA ASP A 635 -5.73 -33.62 25.63
C ASP A 635 -5.77 -32.34 24.78
N LEU A 636 -4.93 -32.24 23.72
CA LEU A 636 -4.94 -31.12 22.78
C LEU A 636 -6.26 -31.01 22.01
N LEU A 637 -6.91 -32.12 21.68
CA LEU A 637 -8.24 -32.13 21.07
C LEU A 637 -9.28 -31.50 22.01
N ALA A 638 -9.24 -31.84 23.29
CA ALA A 638 -10.12 -31.25 24.30
C ALA A 638 -9.87 -29.73 24.44
N ASP A 639 -8.61 -29.31 24.48
CA ASP A 639 -8.23 -27.89 24.53
C ASP A 639 -8.72 -27.15 23.28
N ALA A 640 -8.52 -27.72 22.09
CA ALA A 640 -9.00 -27.14 20.84
C ALA A 640 -10.53 -27.01 20.78
N GLN A 641 -11.27 -28.03 21.29
CA GLN A 641 -12.73 -27.96 21.36
C GLN A 641 -13.22 -26.86 22.31
N ASN A 642 -12.60 -26.75 23.49
CA ASN A 642 -12.95 -25.72 24.48
C ASN A 642 -12.67 -24.31 23.94
N ALA A 643 -11.51 -24.13 23.26
CA ALA A 643 -11.15 -22.87 22.63
C ALA A 643 -12.08 -22.52 21.45
N LEU A 644 -12.50 -23.50 20.65
CA LEU A 644 -13.47 -23.34 19.59
C LEU A 644 -14.82 -22.87 20.11
N ASP A 645 -15.32 -23.45 21.21
CA ASP A 645 -16.60 -23.06 21.79
C ASP A 645 -16.51 -21.66 22.39
N LYS A 646 -15.38 -21.30 23.03
CA LYS A 646 -15.13 -19.92 23.48
C LYS A 646 -15.12 -18.93 22.29
N LEU A 647 -14.44 -19.26 21.19
CA LEU A 647 -14.38 -18.40 20.01
C LEU A 647 -15.76 -18.17 19.40
N LYS A 648 -16.62 -19.22 19.33
CA LYS A 648 -18.02 -19.08 18.89
C LYS A 648 -18.78 -18.07 19.75
N ASP A 649 -18.70 -18.24 21.09
CA ASP A 649 -19.43 -17.39 22.04
C ASP A 649 -19.03 -15.92 21.95
N VAL A 650 -17.72 -15.63 21.89
CA VAL A 650 -17.24 -14.25 21.81
C VAL A 650 -17.52 -13.63 20.45
N THR A 651 -17.46 -14.42 19.35
CA THR A 651 -17.78 -13.93 18.01
C THR A 651 -19.27 -13.60 17.86
N GLU A 652 -20.15 -14.43 18.45
CA GLU A 652 -21.59 -14.15 18.47
C GLU A 652 -21.91 -12.87 19.25
N LYS A 653 -21.28 -12.69 20.41
CA LYS A 653 -21.41 -11.47 21.22
C LYS A 653 -20.91 -10.24 20.45
N ALA A 654 -19.76 -10.32 19.81
CA ALA A 654 -19.20 -9.24 19.02
C ALA A 654 -20.13 -8.83 17.86
N SER A 655 -20.70 -9.82 17.16
CA SER A 655 -21.62 -9.58 16.05
C SER A 655 -22.97 -8.96 16.47
N ALA A 656 -23.33 -9.08 17.74
CA ALA A 656 -24.55 -8.51 18.30
C ALA A 656 -24.37 -7.08 18.87
N MET A 657 -23.14 -6.58 18.90
CA MET A 657 -22.85 -5.20 19.34
C MET A 657 -23.21 -4.20 18.25
N ASP A 658 -23.50 -2.96 18.65
CA ASP A 658 -23.66 -1.86 17.71
C ASP A 658 -22.32 -1.58 17.00
N GLU A 659 -22.40 -1.26 15.70
CA GLU A 659 -21.23 -0.93 14.87
C GLU A 659 -20.48 0.30 15.43
N GLY A 660 -19.16 0.31 15.29
CA GLY A 660 -18.31 1.42 15.68
C GLY A 660 -17.14 1.02 16.58
N ARG A 661 -16.59 2.00 17.29
CA ARG A 661 -15.36 1.84 18.07
C ARG A 661 -15.42 0.74 19.12
N GLU A 662 -16.50 0.66 19.89
CA GLU A 662 -16.63 -0.33 20.98
C GLU A 662 -16.63 -1.76 20.44
N GLN A 663 -17.31 -1.99 19.34
CA GLN A 663 -17.32 -3.27 18.64
C GLN A 663 -15.91 -3.62 18.12
N ALA A 664 -15.23 -2.69 17.45
CA ALA A 664 -13.87 -2.89 16.95
C ALA A 664 -12.87 -3.21 18.07
N VAL A 665 -12.96 -2.51 19.20
CA VAL A 665 -12.15 -2.80 20.41
C VAL A 665 -12.44 -4.20 20.93
N TYR A 666 -13.70 -4.63 20.97
CA TYR A 666 -14.06 -5.97 21.43
C TYR A 666 -13.51 -7.05 20.48
N TYR A 667 -13.56 -6.83 19.17
CA TYR A 667 -12.92 -7.74 18.19
C TYR A 667 -11.42 -7.83 18.42
N ARG A 668 -10.72 -6.70 18.62
CA ARG A 668 -9.28 -6.68 18.87
C ARG A 668 -8.90 -7.39 20.18
N ASP A 669 -9.55 -7.04 21.28
CA ASP A 669 -9.10 -7.46 22.61
C ASP A 669 -9.63 -8.84 23.01
N THR A 670 -10.83 -9.20 22.55
CA THR A 670 -11.50 -10.43 22.98
C THR A 670 -11.54 -11.49 21.88
N VAL A 671 -12.02 -11.16 20.69
CA VAL A 671 -12.18 -12.15 19.63
C VAL A 671 -10.81 -12.61 19.12
N LYS A 672 -9.90 -11.66 18.81
CA LYS A 672 -8.55 -11.99 18.34
C LYS A 672 -7.77 -12.82 19.37
N THR A 673 -7.90 -12.51 20.64
CA THR A 673 -7.30 -13.33 21.73
C THR A 673 -7.85 -14.75 21.72
N ALA A 674 -9.16 -14.93 21.55
CA ALA A 674 -9.76 -16.25 21.47
C ALA A 674 -9.36 -17.01 20.18
N MET A 675 -9.08 -16.31 19.09
CA MET A 675 -8.50 -16.90 17.88
C MET A 675 -7.11 -17.48 18.15
N ASP A 676 -6.25 -16.73 18.85
CA ASP A 676 -4.91 -17.19 19.22
C ASP A 676 -4.96 -18.39 20.18
N GLU A 677 -5.89 -18.39 21.12
CA GLU A 677 -6.14 -19.51 22.03
C GLU A 677 -6.58 -20.78 21.28
N LEU A 678 -7.34 -20.68 20.21
CA LEU A 678 -7.70 -21.83 19.36
C LEU A 678 -6.53 -22.28 18.48
N ARG A 679 -5.77 -21.36 17.92
CA ARG A 679 -4.61 -21.67 17.07
C ARG A 679 -3.56 -22.48 17.82
N ALA A 680 -3.25 -22.14 19.07
CA ALA A 680 -2.18 -22.75 19.85
C ALA A 680 -2.27 -24.28 19.99
N PRO A 681 -3.38 -24.90 20.40
CA PRO A 681 -3.51 -26.35 20.44
C PRO A 681 -3.59 -26.99 19.04
N VAL A 682 -4.18 -26.29 18.06
CA VAL A 682 -4.32 -26.80 16.69
C VAL A 682 -2.96 -26.90 15.99
N ASP A 683 -2.10 -25.90 16.10
CA ASP A 683 -0.76 -25.92 15.51
C ASP A 683 0.11 -27.04 16.15
N LYS A 684 -0.09 -27.39 17.43
CA LYS A 684 0.54 -28.54 18.08
C LYS A 684 -0.01 -29.86 17.54
N LEU A 685 -1.33 -29.94 17.33
CA LEU A 685 -1.97 -31.14 16.73
C LEU A 685 -1.45 -31.40 15.31
N GLU A 686 -1.18 -30.36 14.51
CA GLU A 686 -0.58 -30.52 13.19
C GLU A 686 0.75 -31.26 13.22
N MET A 687 1.55 -31.06 14.26
CA MET A 687 2.85 -31.73 14.43
C MET A 687 2.75 -33.21 14.89
N LEU A 688 1.60 -33.61 15.43
CA LEU A 688 1.40 -34.95 15.98
C LEU A 688 0.54 -35.84 15.07
N VAL A 689 -0.39 -35.27 14.33
CA VAL A 689 -1.30 -36.01 13.46
C VAL A 689 -0.56 -36.44 12.19
N ASP A 690 -0.83 -37.66 11.74
CA ASP A 690 -0.30 -38.19 10.46
C ASP A 690 -0.57 -37.19 9.31
N LYS A 691 0.48 -36.82 8.56
CA LYS A 691 0.38 -35.84 7.49
C LYS A 691 -0.69 -36.23 6.45
N SER A 692 -0.87 -37.48 6.18
CA SER A 692 -1.89 -37.97 5.23
C SER A 692 -3.33 -37.80 5.74
N MET A 693 -3.50 -37.62 7.04
CA MET A 693 -4.80 -37.40 7.70
C MET A 693 -5.04 -35.94 8.06
N TRP A 694 -4.00 -35.09 8.00
CA TRP A 694 -4.17 -33.64 8.20
C TRP A 694 -4.93 -33.03 7.02
N PRO A 695 -5.97 -32.22 7.26
CA PRO A 695 -6.96 -31.91 6.22
C PRO A 695 -6.54 -30.78 5.25
N MET A 696 -5.34 -30.23 5.38
CA MET A 696 -4.89 -29.11 4.56
C MET A 696 -3.36 -29.09 4.37
N PRO A 697 -2.82 -28.43 3.34
CA PRO A 697 -1.39 -28.20 3.20
C PRO A 697 -0.83 -27.39 4.37
N SER A 698 0.36 -27.76 4.83
CA SER A 698 1.10 -26.98 5.86
C SER A 698 1.66 -25.68 5.31
N ASP A 699 2.06 -24.75 6.18
CA ASP A 699 2.77 -23.54 5.78
C ASP A 699 4.06 -23.88 5.02
N GLY A 700 4.78 -24.93 5.43
CA GLY A 700 5.95 -25.44 4.71
C GLY A 700 5.64 -25.90 3.28
N ASP A 701 4.52 -26.60 3.05
CA ASP A 701 4.08 -27.00 1.71
C ASP A 701 3.77 -25.76 0.83
N LEU A 702 3.26 -24.68 1.42
CA LEU A 702 2.90 -23.45 0.70
C LEU A 702 4.11 -22.62 0.31
N ILE A 703 5.08 -22.43 1.21
CA ILE A 703 6.18 -21.49 0.99
C ILE A 703 7.44 -22.10 0.34
N PHE A 704 7.56 -23.44 0.34
CA PHE A 704 8.74 -24.12 -0.24
C PHE A 704 8.47 -24.88 -1.54
N GLU A 705 7.24 -25.27 -1.82
CA GLU A 705 6.91 -26.07 -2.98
C GLU A 705 6.23 -25.26 -4.10
N VAL A 706 6.85 -24.15 -4.51
CA VAL A 706 6.37 -23.25 -5.58
C VAL A 706 7.14 -23.46 -6.86
#